data_2adf57423b1694399020effa882ed254
#
_entry.id   2adf57423b1694399020effa882ed254
#
_cell.length_a   1.000
_cell.length_b   1.000
_cell.length_c   1.000
_cell.angle_alpha   90.00
_cell.angle_beta   90.00
_cell.angle_gamma   90.00
#
_symmetry.space_group_name_H-M   'P 1'
#
loop_
_entity.id
_entity.type
_entity.pdbx_description
1 polymer ?
#
loop_
_entity_poly.entity_id
_entity_poly.type
_entity_poly.pdbx_seq_one_letter_code
_entity_poly.pdbx_strand_id
1 'polypeptide(L)'
;MLNPSELKKIDAYWRASNYLAAGQLYLLDNPMLRRPLTRDDVKKKIVGHWGTVPGQNFVYVHLNRVIKKYDQDMILISGPGHGGNFFVANAYLDGTYSEVYPNISRDEEGMKKLFKQFSFPGGISSHVAPETPGSINEGGELGYSIAHAFGAVFDNPDLICAVTVGDGEAETGPLATSWQSNKFLNPVGDGAVLPILHLNGYKISNPTIFGRMTHEEMESFFRGCSWKPYFVEGDDPMTMHEKMAETLDTVIEEIHDIQKRARAGEDMGHIQWPMIVLRTPKGWTGPKVVDGKPIEGTFRAHQVPIDITVGTPNQEEHLKQIEEWLHSYHAEELFDENGTLIPELQELAPPGARRRPATPHANGGKLLRDLRTPDFKQYAVDIPFPGSVEKQDMIELGGYIRDVLKLNADAKNFRIFGPDETMSNRLYKCFEATQRDWNSTIIPGDEFLAHDGRIMDSMLSEHMCEGWLEGYLLTGRHGFFASYESFIRVVDSMVAQHAKWLKVCSQLPWRQSIASLNLILTSNVWQQDHNGFTHQDPGFLDHIANKKADVVRLYLPPDTNCLLSCFDHCVRSRDYVNVLVTSKHPRPQWLTMEQAVKHCTQGVGIWDWASSDAGEEPDVVMACCGDTPTLETLAAVTILRDAMPELKIRVVNVVDLMKLEPNTKHPHGLSDADYDALFTKDKPIIFAFHGYPTLIHELTYERTNRNLSVHGYQEEGTITTPFDMRVQNEIDRFHLVKDALQHLPQLGNKGAYLIQQMNDKLVAHKNYIHEVGQDLPEIIDWKWHLPENK
;
A
#
# COMPACT_ATOMS: atom_id res chain seq x y z
N MET A 1 36.43 -1.58 -20.23
CA MET A 1 36.50 -0.14 -20.56
C MET A 1 35.64 0.16 -21.78
N LEU A 2 34.92 1.27 -21.76
CA LEU A 2 34.20 1.78 -22.94
C LEU A 2 35.20 2.19 -24.02
N ASN A 3 34.85 1.95 -25.30
CA ASN A 3 35.63 2.55 -26.35
C ASN A 3 35.23 4.05 -26.52
N PRO A 4 36.10 4.89 -27.10
CA PRO A 4 35.82 6.35 -27.20
C PRO A 4 34.55 6.70 -27.97
N SER A 5 34.10 5.86 -28.93
CA SER A 5 32.87 6.10 -29.68
C SER A 5 31.64 5.80 -28.83
N GLU A 6 31.66 4.70 -28.08
CA GLU A 6 30.59 4.31 -27.17
C GLU A 6 30.44 5.31 -26.03
N LEU A 7 31.57 5.76 -25.45
CA LEU A 7 31.58 6.79 -24.42
C LEU A 7 30.89 8.08 -24.89
N LYS A 8 31.21 8.56 -26.10
CA LYS A 8 30.57 9.74 -26.70
C LYS A 8 29.06 9.54 -26.93
N LYS A 9 28.64 8.36 -27.35
CA LYS A 9 27.21 8.06 -27.54
C LYS A 9 26.45 8.06 -26.22
N ILE A 10 27.03 7.50 -25.16
CA ILE A 10 26.42 7.49 -23.81
C ILE A 10 26.27 8.91 -23.29
N ASP A 11 27.30 9.74 -23.41
CA ASP A 11 27.24 11.16 -23.03
C ASP A 11 26.16 11.89 -23.84
N ALA A 12 26.12 11.70 -25.17
CA ALA A 12 25.13 12.33 -26.01
C ALA A 12 23.70 11.93 -25.64
N TYR A 13 23.44 10.65 -25.34
CA TYR A 13 22.13 10.19 -24.88
C TYR A 13 21.78 10.81 -23.51
N TRP A 14 22.72 10.91 -22.59
CA TRP A 14 22.54 11.56 -21.32
C TRP A 14 22.22 13.06 -21.47
N ARG A 15 22.92 13.78 -22.38
CA ARG A 15 22.60 15.16 -22.74
C ARG A 15 21.19 15.29 -23.32
N ALA A 16 20.77 14.36 -24.18
CA ALA A 16 19.42 14.33 -24.74
C ALA A 16 18.35 14.15 -23.65
N SER A 17 18.55 13.25 -22.69
CA SER A 17 17.62 13.05 -21.58
C SER A 17 17.57 14.27 -20.65
N ASN A 18 18.70 14.93 -20.39
CA ASN A 18 18.74 16.16 -19.60
C ASN A 18 18.06 17.34 -20.34
N TYR A 19 18.29 17.47 -21.65
CA TYR A 19 17.61 18.46 -22.47
C TYR A 19 16.08 18.32 -22.42
N LEU A 20 15.58 17.10 -22.65
CA LEU A 20 14.13 16.82 -22.57
C LEU A 20 13.59 17.07 -21.17
N ALA A 21 14.34 16.72 -20.14
CA ALA A 21 13.91 16.93 -18.76
C ALA A 21 13.86 18.42 -18.39
N ALA A 22 14.84 19.22 -18.82
CA ALA A 22 14.82 20.66 -18.62
C ALA A 22 13.71 21.34 -19.46
N GLY A 23 13.53 20.91 -20.72
CA GLY A 23 12.44 21.39 -21.58
C GLY A 23 11.06 21.16 -20.96
N GLN A 24 10.82 20.01 -20.36
CA GLN A 24 9.58 19.70 -19.64
C GLN A 24 9.31 20.67 -18.47
N LEU A 25 10.34 21.19 -17.81
CA LEU A 25 10.16 22.20 -16.76
C LEU A 25 9.69 23.53 -17.32
N TYR A 26 10.29 23.99 -18.39
CA TYR A 26 10.18 25.37 -18.82
C TYR A 26 9.34 25.60 -20.09
N LEU A 27 9.44 24.77 -21.11
CA LEU A 27 8.99 25.11 -22.45
C LEU A 27 7.52 24.78 -22.76
N LEU A 28 6.85 25.69 -23.46
CA LEU A 28 5.55 25.51 -24.10
C LEU A 28 5.68 25.37 -25.62
N ASP A 29 6.65 26.09 -26.19
CA ASP A 29 6.89 26.15 -27.63
C ASP A 29 8.38 26.21 -27.93
N ASN A 30 8.77 26.18 -29.23
CA ASN A 30 10.15 26.24 -29.70
C ASN A 30 11.06 25.15 -29.09
N PRO A 31 10.62 23.87 -29.08
CA PRO A 31 11.31 22.78 -28.36
C PRO A 31 12.69 22.44 -28.92
N MET A 32 13.01 22.92 -30.11
CA MET A 32 14.31 22.75 -30.78
C MET A 32 15.17 24.02 -30.78
N LEU A 33 14.75 25.07 -30.08
CA LEU A 33 15.44 26.38 -30.00
C LEU A 33 15.81 26.96 -31.37
N ARG A 34 14.93 26.80 -32.36
CA ARG A 34 15.19 27.28 -33.76
C ARG A 34 15.23 28.80 -33.90
N ARG A 35 14.78 29.51 -32.91
CA ARG A 35 14.82 30.95 -32.73
C ARG A 35 15.09 31.30 -31.29
N PRO A 36 15.52 32.53 -30.99
CA PRO A 36 15.66 32.96 -29.61
C PRO A 36 14.37 32.76 -28.81
N LEU A 37 14.50 32.36 -27.56
CA LEU A 37 13.38 32.19 -26.64
C LEU A 37 12.69 33.52 -26.36
N THR A 38 11.38 33.50 -26.37
CA THR A 38 10.53 34.59 -25.91
C THR A 38 9.78 34.18 -24.64
N ARG A 39 9.21 35.13 -23.91
CA ARG A 39 8.43 34.81 -22.72
C ARG A 39 7.20 33.93 -23.02
N ASP A 40 6.66 33.99 -24.22
CA ASP A 40 5.51 33.17 -24.66
C ASP A 40 5.89 31.71 -24.91
N ASP A 41 7.15 31.39 -25.11
CA ASP A 41 7.66 30.03 -25.27
C ASP A 41 7.80 29.31 -23.92
N VAL A 42 7.73 30.02 -22.81
CA VAL A 42 7.97 29.52 -21.47
C VAL A 42 6.68 29.50 -20.64
N LYS A 43 6.49 28.47 -19.84
CA LYS A 43 5.36 28.34 -18.92
C LYS A 43 5.22 29.55 -18.01
N LYS A 44 3.98 29.95 -17.72
CA LYS A 44 3.71 31.09 -16.84
C LYS A 44 4.00 30.78 -15.36
N LYS A 45 3.80 29.50 -15.01
CA LYS A 45 4.12 28.95 -13.68
C LYS A 45 5.02 27.73 -13.90
N ILE A 46 6.20 27.76 -13.32
CA ILE A 46 7.18 26.68 -13.40
C ILE A 46 7.03 25.82 -12.15
N VAL A 47 6.81 24.52 -12.35
CA VAL A 47 6.67 23.54 -11.26
C VAL A 47 7.41 22.26 -11.62
N GLY A 48 8.25 21.79 -10.71
CA GLY A 48 9.02 20.56 -10.83
C GLY A 48 10.33 20.65 -10.09
N HIS A 49 11.19 19.66 -10.31
CA HIS A 49 12.46 19.54 -9.62
C HIS A 49 13.58 19.21 -10.61
N TRP A 50 14.74 19.78 -10.38
CA TRP A 50 15.93 19.54 -11.19
C TRP A 50 17.03 18.78 -10.44
N GLY A 51 17.13 18.98 -9.13
CA GLY A 51 18.30 18.62 -8.33
C GLY A 51 18.76 17.16 -8.44
N THR A 52 17.84 16.22 -8.56
CA THR A 52 18.13 14.79 -8.69
C THR A 52 18.13 14.29 -10.15
N VAL A 53 17.57 15.05 -11.07
CA VAL A 53 17.28 14.62 -12.45
C VAL A 53 18.52 14.21 -13.25
N PRO A 54 19.61 14.99 -13.29
CA PRO A 54 20.77 14.60 -14.08
C PRO A 54 21.43 13.31 -13.63
N GLY A 55 21.49 13.09 -12.29
CA GLY A 55 22.00 11.84 -11.73
C GLY A 55 21.10 10.63 -12.05
N GLN A 56 19.79 10.80 -12.02
CA GLN A 56 18.87 9.73 -12.42
C GLN A 56 18.94 9.43 -13.93
N ASN A 57 19.06 10.45 -14.79
CA ASN A 57 19.29 10.28 -16.23
C ASN A 57 20.62 9.55 -16.49
N PHE A 58 21.66 9.89 -15.70
CA PHE A 58 22.97 9.24 -15.77
C PHE A 58 22.85 7.74 -15.43
N VAL A 59 22.15 7.39 -14.36
CA VAL A 59 21.85 6.00 -14.02
C VAL A 59 21.09 5.31 -15.15
N TYR A 60 20.08 5.97 -15.69
CA TYR A 60 19.22 5.39 -16.71
C TYR A 60 19.99 4.97 -17.98
N VAL A 61 20.85 5.80 -18.52
CA VAL A 61 21.59 5.49 -19.75
C VAL A 61 22.59 4.34 -19.53
N HIS A 62 23.23 4.29 -18.37
CA HIS A 62 24.14 3.19 -18.03
C HIS A 62 23.42 1.86 -17.80
N LEU A 63 22.21 1.88 -17.22
CA LEU A 63 21.38 0.69 -17.12
C LEU A 63 20.92 0.19 -18.50
N ASN A 64 20.64 1.08 -19.49
CA ASN A 64 20.39 0.67 -20.88
C ASN A 64 21.56 -0.14 -21.43
N ARG A 65 22.79 0.31 -21.19
CA ARG A 65 24.00 -0.37 -21.64
C ARG A 65 24.11 -1.80 -21.08
N VAL A 66 23.94 -1.96 -19.77
CA VAL A 66 24.07 -3.31 -19.14
C VAL A 66 22.91 -4.22 -19.51
N ILE A 67 21.70 -3.71 -19.65
CA ILE A 67 20.55 -4.48 -20.17
C ILE A 67 20.90 -5.10 -21.52
N LYS A 68 21.44 -4.30 -22.44
CA LYS A 68 21.86 -4.78 -23.78
C LYS A 68 23.04 -5.73 -23.73
N LYS A 69 24.06 -5.42 -22.91
CA LYS A 69 25.28 -6.23 -22.79
C LYS A 69 25.01 -7.64 -22.27
N TYR A 70 24.13 -7.75 -21.27
CA TYR A 70 23.88 -9.01 -20.57
C TYR A 70 22.53 -9.65 -20.93
N ASP A 71 21.77 -9.05 -21.84
CA ASP A 71 20.37 -9.43 -22.17
C ASP A 71 19.49 -9.55 -20.90
N GLN A 72 19.61 -8.57 -19.99
CA GLN A 72 19.05 -8.59 -18.64
C GLN A 72 17.62 -8.08 -18.60
N ASP A 73 16.71 -8.81 -17.93
CA ASP A 73 15.45 -8.26 -17.48
C ASP A 73 15.66 -7.30 -16.31
N MET A 74 15.20 -6.07 -16.48
CA MET A 74 15.41 -5.04 -15.47
C MET A 74 14.26 -4.05 -15.39
N ILE A 75 13.90 -3.67 -14.17
CA ILE A 75 13.08 -2.48 -13.88
C ILE A 75 13.90 -1.44 -13.12
N LEU A 76 13.45 -0.19 -13.13
CA LEU A 76 14.04 0.88 -12.34
C LEU A 76 12.99 1.52 -11.44
N ILE A 77 13.25 1.55 -10.14
CA ILE A 77 12.49 2.31 -9.17
C ILE A 77 13.22 3.61 -8.86
N SER A 78 12.49 4.71 -8.93
CA SER A 78 12.98 6.01 -8.50
C SER A 78 12.50 6.30 -7.08
N GLY A 79 13.40 6.30 -6.11
CA GLY A 79 13.12 6.75 -4.74
C GLY A 79 12.85 8.26 -4.71
N PRO A 80 13.72 9.13 -5.27
CA PRO A 80 13.43 10.54 -5.37
C PRO A 80 12.48 10.84 -6.54
N GLY A 81 11.23 10.34 -6.45
CA GLY A 81 10.20 10.43 -7.48
C GLY A 81 9.79 11.85 -7.87
N HIS A 82 10.12 12.83 -7.03
CA HIS A 82 9.91 14.25 -7.36
C HIS A 82 10.66 14.71 -8.64
N GLY A 83 11.67 13.98 -9.10
CA GLY A 83 12.33 14.20 -10.39
C GLY A 83 11.63 13.53 -11.58
N GLY A 84 10.30 13.38 -11.57
CA GLY A 84 9.54 12.59 -12.55
C GLY A 84 9.82 12.89 -14.02
N ASN A 85 10.25 14.11 -14.36
CA ASN A 85 10.63 14.51 -15.73
C ASN A 85 11.78 13.67 -16.30
N PHE A 86 12.67 13.09 -15.48
CA PHE A 86 13.70 12.21 -16.01
C PHE A 86 13.09 10.92 -16.58
N PHE A 87 12.10 10.36 -15.89
CA PHE A 87 11.47 9.11 -16.29
C PHE A 87 10.68 9.28 -17.60
N VAL A 88 9.91 10.37 -17.70
CA VAL A 88 9.18 10.75 -18.92
C VAL A 88 10.14 10.97 -20.10
N ALA A 89 11.24 11.71 -19.88
CA ALA A 89 12.26 11.96 -20.90
C ALA A 89 12.83 10.65 -21.47
N ASN A 90 13.20 9.72 -20.61
CA ASN A 90 13.78 8.46 -21.04
C ASN A 90 12.77 7.49 -21.69
N ALA A 91 11.53 7.43 -21.18
CA ALA A 91 10.46 6.67 -21.82
C ALA A 91 10.09 7.20 -23.21
N TYR A 92 10.25 8.51 -23.42
CA TYR A 92 10.10 9.14 -24.73
C TYR A 92 11.26 8.80 -25.65
N LEU A 93 12.51 8.92 -25.19
CA LEU A 93 13.71 8.62 -25.98
C LEU A 93 13.73 7.16 -26.46
N ASP A 94 13.33 6.21 -25.64
CA ASP A 94 13.29 4.80 -26.03
C ASP A 94 12.06 4.41 -26.86
N GLY A 95 11.12 5.35 -27.06
CA GLY A 95 9.93 5.21 -27.89
C GLY A 95 8.70 4.66 -27.20
N THR A 96 8.81 4.10 -26.01
CA THR A 96 7.67 3.48 -25.31
C THR A 96 6.60 4.48 -24.97
N TYR A 97 6.98 5.72 -24.62
CA TYR A 97 6.00 6.77 -24.32
C TYR A 97 5.07 7.05 -25.50
N SER A 98 5.61 7.14 -26.72
CA SER A 98 4.84 7.38 -27.95
C SER A 98 4.05 6.14 -28.41
N GLU A 99 4.49 4.92 -28.06
CA GLU A 99 3.70 3.70 -28.26
C GLU A 99 2.43 3.69 -27.41
N VAL A 100 2.53 4.17 -26.16
CA VAL A 100 1.41 4.25 -25.21
C VAL A 100 0.53 5.47 -25.48
N TYR A 101 1.13 6.59 -25.88
CA TYR A 101 0.47 7.87 -26.20
C TYR A 101 0.80 8.31 -27.64
N PRO A 102 0.14 7.76 -28.67
CA PRO A 102 0.48 8.04 -30.08
C PRO A 102 0.34 9.51 -30.50
N ASN A 103 -0.42 10.31 -29.75
CA ASN A 103 -0.55 11.75 -29.94
C ASN A 103 0.70 12.56 -29.55
N ILE A 104 1.65 11.91 -28.85
CA ILE A 104 2.97 12.45 -28.53
C ILE A 104 4.00 11.72 -29.39
N SER A 105 4.12 12.18 -30.65
CA SER A 105 5.00 11.59 -31.65
C SER A 105 6.47 11.86 -31.34
N ARG A 106 7.37 11.08 -31.98
CA ARG A 106 8.83 11.23 -31.79
C ARG A 106 9.39 12.24 -32.79
N ASP A 107 8.87 13.47 -32.73
CA ASP A 107 9.24 14.61 -33.61
C ASP A 107 9.07 15.91 -32.84
N GLU A 108 9.33 17.06 -33.49
CA GLU A 108 9.25 18.38 -32.87
C GLU A 108 7.86 18.67 -32.29
N GLU A 109 6.79 18.27 -32.96
CA GLU A 109 5.41 18.47 -32.49
C GLU A 109 5.10 17.60 -31.26
N GLY A 110 5.55 16.35 -31.26
CA GLY A 110 5.43 15.48 -30.10
C GLY A 110 6.26 15.96 -28.91
N MET A 111 7.47 16.45 -29.17
CA MET A 111 8.34 17.04 -28.15
C MET A 111 7.69 18.28 -27.51
N LYS A 112 7.08 19.14 -28.30
CA LYS A 112 6.31 20.31 -27.82
C LYS A 112 5.17 19.88 -26.90
N LYS A 113 4.41 18.87 -27.28
CA LYS A 113 3.33 18.30 -26.46
C LYS A 113 3.86 17.69 -25.16
N LEU A 114 4.97 16.95 -25.24
CA LEU A 114 5.66 16.34 -24.10
C LEU A 114 6.08 17.42 -23.08
N PHE A 115 6.67 18.49 -23.53
CA PHE A 115 7.10 19.58 -22.67
C PHE A 115 5.90 20.29 -22.02
N LYS A 116 4.89 20.61 -22.84
CA LYS A 116 3.70 21.30 -22.37
C LYS A 116 2.96 20.55 -21.26
N GLN A 117 2.75 19.23 -21.42
CA GLN A 117 1.92 18.44 -20.51
C GLN A 117 2.49 18.30 -19.09
N PHE A 118 3.81 18.42 -18.94
CA PHE A 118 4.46 18.20 -17.64
C PHE A 118 4.11 19.31 -16.63
N SER A 119 3.57 18.93 -15.48
CA SER A 119 3.08 19.87 -14.46
C SER A 119 2.14 20.96 -15.00
N PHE A 120 1.29 20.60 -15.93
CA PHE A 120 0.38 21.50 -16.61
C PHE A 120 -1.06 21.02 -16.47
N PRO A 121 -2.07 21.92 -16.35
CA PRO A 121 -3.46 21.52 -16.23
C PRO A 121 -3.90 20.58 -17.36
N GLY A 122 -4.45 19.42 -17.02
CA GLY A 122 -4.85 18.38 -17.98
C GLY A 122 -3.68 17.52 -18.52
N GLY A 123 -2.48 17.72 -18.02
CA GLY A 123 -1.30 16.92 -18.32
C GLY A 123 -0.97 15.93 -17.22
N ILE A 124 0.33 15.70 -17.01
CA ILE A 124 0.86 14.75 -16.00
C ILE A 124 1.48 15.49 -14.80
N SER A 125 1.58 14.79 -13.68
CA SER A 125 2.19 15.33 -12.46
C SER A 125 3.71 15.51 -12.59
N SER A 126 4.30 16.33 -11.68
CA SER A 126 5.76 16.51 -11.62
C SER A 126 6.52 15.33 -11.02
N HIS A 127 5.84 14.43 -10.34
CA HIS A 127 6.40 13.22 -9.76
C HIS A 127 6.27 12.03 -10.71
N VAL A 128 7.03 10.99 -10.47
CA VAL A 128 6.83 9.70 -11.13
C VAL A 128 5.41 9.22 -10.83
N ALA A 129 4.67 8.84 -11.86
CA ALA A 129 3.25 8.57 -11.74
C ALA A 129 2.82 7.36 -12.58
N PRO A 130 1.66 6.75 -12.32
CA PRO A 130 1.15 5.61 -13.09
C PRO A 130 1.01 5.88 -14.58
N GLU A 131 0.78 7.14 -14.97
CA GLU A 131 0.69 7.59 -16.36
C GLU A 131 2.00 7.43 -17.13
N THR A 132 3.14 7.36 -16.44
CA THR A 132 4.43 7.14 -17.09
C THR A 132 4.71 5.64 -17.15
N PRO A 133 4.85 5.03 -18.34
CA PRO A 133 5.14 3.62 -18.48
C PRO A 133 6.50 3.28 -17.85
N GLY A 134 6.56 2.13 -17.15
CA GLY A 134 7.78 1.63 -16.52
C GLY A 134 7.90 1.84 -15.02
N SER A 135 7.09 2.68 -14.42
CA SER A 135 7.11 2.91 -12.98
C SER A 135 6.17 1.97 -12.23
N ILE A 136 6.59 1.54 -11.04
CA ILE A 136 5.78 0.82 -10.04
C ILE A 136 5.78 1.53 -8.68
N ASN A 137 6.47 2.66 -8.55
CA ASN A 137 6.57 3.44 -7.33
C ASN A 137 6.53 4.93 -7.66
N GLU A 138 5.73 5.70 -6.92
CA GLU A 138 5.56 7.14 -7.14
C GLU A 138 6.70 7.95 -6.51
N GLY A 139 7.13 7.59 -5.31
CA GLY A 139 8.25 8.21 -4.62
C GLY A 139 8.03 9.69 -4.23
N GLY A 140 6.80 10.11 -4.06
CA GLY A 140 6.45 11.41 -3.50
C GLY A 140 6.57 11.40 -2.00
N GLU A 141 6.03 10.41 -1.34
CA GLU A 141 6.37 10.06 0.03
C GLU A 141 7.61 9.15 0.01
N LEU A 142 8.65 9.57 0.72
CA LEU A 142 9.95 8.92 0.68
C LEU A 142 10.04 7.74 1.67
N GLY A 143 10.79 6.70 1.30
CA GLY A 143 11.17 5.62 2.20
C GLY A 143 10.76 4.22 1.77
N TYR A 144 10.00 4.06 0.70
CA TYR A 144 9.43 2.77 0.30
C TYR A 144 10.12 2.12 -0.92
N SER A 145 11.05 2.83 -1.56
CA SER A 145 11.65 2.40 -2.83
C SER A 145 12.39 1.06 -2.74
N ILE A 146 13.20 0.84 -1.70
CA ILE A 146 13.91 -0.43 -1.50
C ILE A 146 12.92 -1.56 -1.15
N ALA A 147 11.95 -1.33 -0.27
CA ALA A 147 10.96 -2.35 0.08
C ALA A 147 10.17 -2.80 -1.17
N HIS A 148 9.70 -1.87 -1.99
CA HIS A 148 9.06 -2.18 -3.28
C HIS A 148 9.99 -2.93 -4.23
N ALA A 149 11.29 -2.58 -4.27
CA ALA A 149 12.26 -3.27 -5.11
C ALA A 149 12.43 -4.75 -4.71
N PHE A 150 12.49 -5.05 -3.41
CA PHE A 150 12.54 -6.43 -2.93
C PHE A 150 11.25 -7.18 -3.24
N GLY A 151 10.09 -6.57 -2.99
CA GLY A 151 8.80 -7.15 -3.37
C GLY A 151 8.74 -7.50 -4.86
N ALA A 152 9.24 -6.64 -5.72
CA ALA A 152 9.25 -6.85 -7.16
C ALA A 152 10.11 -8.04 -7.62
N VAL A 153 11.20 -8.34 -6.92
CA VAL A 153 12.10 -9.43 -7.32
C VAL A 153 11.77 -10.77 -6.67
N PHE A 154 10.94 -10.82 -5.63
CA PHE A 154 10.49 -12.08 -5.06
C PHE A 154 9.79 -12.92 -6.14
N ASP A 155 10.20 -14.18 -6.29
CA ASP A 155 9.70 -15.12 -7.30
C ASP A 155 9.90 -14.68 -8.77
N ASN A 156 10.80 -13.73 -9.02
CA ASN A 156 11.23 -13.29 -10.35
C ASN A 156 12.74 -13.52 -10.53
N PRO A 157 13.19 -14.77 -10.69
CA PRO A 157 14.60 -15.14 -10.58
C PRO A 157 15.54 -14.46 -11.59
N ASP A 158 15.02 -14.04 -12.73
CA ASP A 158 15.82 -13.42 -13.78
C ASP A 158 15.74 -11.88 -13.79
N LEU A 159 14.93 -11.31 -12.88
CA LEU A 159 14.73 -9.85 -12.78
C LEU A 159 15.80 -9.22 -11.89
N ILE A 160 16.44 -8.16 -12.36
CA ILE A 160 17.16 -7.21 -11.51
C ILE A 160 16.30 -5.95 -11.36
N CYS A 161 15.98 -5.59 -10.13
CA CYS A 161 15.36 -4.31 -9.81
C CYS A 161 16.46 -3.32 -9.40
N ALA A 162 16.82 -2.41 -10.29
CA ALA A 162 17.63 -1.27 -9.92
C ALA A 162 16.77 -0.25 -9.17
N VAL A 163 17.28 0.32 -8.11
CA VAL A 163 16.57 1.34 -7.34
C VAL A 163 17.49 2.52 -7.04
N THR A 164 17.13 3.68 -7.57
CA THR A 164 17.81 4.92 -7.19
C THR A 164 17.26 5.37 -5.83
N VAL A 165 18.10 5.42 -4.82
CA VAL A 165 17.74 5.88 -3.48
C VAL A 165 18.27 7.29 -3.30
N GLY A 166 17.41 8.25 -2.96
CA GLY A 166 17.86 9.59 -2.59
C GLY A 166 18.56 9.58 -1.22
N ASP A 167 19.61 10.37 -1.08
CA ASP A 167 20.33 10.49 0.20
C ASP A 167 19.47 11.09 1.32
N GLY A 168 18.50 11.96 0.99
CA GLY A 168 17.47 12.41 1.92
C GLY A 168 16.45 11.33 2.26
N GLU A 169 16.07 10.52 1.28
CA GLU A 169 15.19 9.36 1.48
C GLU A 169 15.84 8.32 2.41
N ALA A 170 17.15 8.14 2.29
CA ALA A 170 17.91 7.21 3.12
C ALA A 170 17.86 7.52 4.63
N GLU A 171 17.44 8.74 5.01
CA GLU A 171 17.25 9.16 6.40
C GLU A 171 15.86 8.78 6.97
N THR A 172 14.91 8.36 6.14
CA THR A 172 13.57 8.00 6.61
C THR A 172 13.60 6.68 7.38
N GLY A 173 12.73 6.55 8.40
CA GLY A 173 12.63 5.32 9.19
C GLY A 173 12.37 4.07 8.32
N PRO A 174 11.38 4.10 7.40
CA PRO A 174 11.12 2.97 6.51
C PRO A 174 12.32 2.56 5.67
N LEU A 175 13.04 3.52 5.06
CA LEU A 175 14.20 3.17 4.24
C LEU A 175 15.38 2.69 5.08
N ALA A 176 15.64 3.30 6.22
CA ALA A 176 16.72 2.86 7.11
C ALA A 176 16.56 1.39 7.52
N THR A 177 15.34 0.93 7.73
CA THR A 177 15.03 -0.47 8.00
C THR A 177 15.16 -1.33 6.73
N SER A 178 14.82 -0.80 5.57
CA SER A 178 14.80 -1.51 4.28
C SER A 178 16.17 -2.05 3.85
N TRP A 179 17.28 -1.48 4.33
CA TRP A 179 18.62 -2.02 4.07
C TRP A 179 18.79 -3.46 4.55
N GLN A 180 17.95 -3.95 5.47
CA GLN A 180 17.99 -5.32 5.98
C GLN A 180 17.22 -6.32 5.09
N SER A 181 16.49 -5.89 4.06
CA SER A 181 15.68 -6.76 3.20
C SER A 181 16.47 -7.85 2.48
N ASN A 182 17.78 -7.67 2.28
CA ASN A 182 18.63 -8.67 1.63
C ASN A 182 18.78 -9.99 2.43
N LYS A 183 18.39 -10.03 3.71
CA LYS A 183 18.31 -11.26 4.53
C LYS A 183 17.07 -12.12 4.22
N PHE A 184 16.20 -11.63 3.35
CA PHE A 184 14.96 -12.29 2.92
C PHE A 184 14.96 -12.56 1.40
N LEU A 185 16.11 -12.42 0.75
CA LEU A 185 16.28 -12.64 -0.68
C LEU A 185 16.96 -13.97 -0.94
N ASN A 186 16.23 -14.91 -1.53
CA ASN A 186 16.76 -16.22 -1.91
C ASN A 186 17.36 -16.15 -3.31
N PRO A 187 18.71 -16.25 -3.47
CA PRO A 187 19.35 -16.15 -4.77
C PRO A 187 19.02 -17.30 -5.75
N VAL A 188 18.38 -18.35 -5.26
CA VAL A 188 17.94 -19.48 -6.10
C VAL A 188 16.62 -19.17 -6.79
N GLY A 189 15.63 -18.69 -6.05
CA GLY A 189 14.24 -18.52 -6.52
C GLY A 189 13.82 -17.10 -6.79
N ASP A 190 14.56 -16.13 -6.27
CA ASP A 190 14.28 -14.70 -6.41
C ASP A 190 15.26 -14.03 -7.38
N GLY A 191 14.93 -12.82 -7.81
CA GLY A 191 15.81 -11.96 -8.60
C GLY A 191 16.88 -11.29 -7.74
N ALA A 192 17.27 -10.08 -8.09
CA ALA A 192 18.21 -9.30 -7.31
C ALA A 192 17.80 -7.82 -7.26
N VAL A 193 18.13 -7.15 -6.15
CA VAL A 193 17.99 -5.69 -6.01
C VAL A 193 19.35 -5.06 -6.12
N LEU A 194 19.46 -4.02 -6.96
CA LEU A 194 20.65 -3.19 -7.10
C LEU A 194 20.36 -1.78 -6.57
N PRO A 195 20.65 -1.49 -5.29
CA PRO A 195 20.54 -0.13 -4.77
C PRO A 195 21.63 0.77 -5.36
N ILE A 196 21.22 1.96 -5.79
CA ILE A 196 22.11 3.05 -6.22
C ILE A 196 21.80 4.25 -5.35
N LEU A 197 22.58 4.46 -4.29
CA LEU A 197 22.44 5.63 -3.42
C LEU A 197 22.93 6.87 -4.19
N HIS A 198 22.01 7.72 -4.63
CA HIS A 198 22.31 8.98 -5.28
C HIS A 198 22.60 10.05 -4.23
N LEU A 199 23.89 10.23 -3.96
CA LEU A 199 24.41 11.09 -2.93
C LEU A 199 24.76 12.47 -3.50
N ASN A 200 23.78 13.38 -3.51
CA ASN A 200 23.97 14.76 -3.95
C ASN A 200 24.18 15.77 -2.80
N GLY A 201 24.07 15.31 -1.56
CA GLY A 201 24.47 16.01 -0.34
C GLY A 201 23.44 16.96 0.27
N TYR A 202 22.27 17.15 -0.36
CA TYR A 202 21.24 18.10 0.13
C TYR A 202 19.82 17.60 -0.04
N LYS A 203 18.98 17.89 0.94
CA LYS A 203 17.51 17.82 0.92
C LYS A 203 16.92 19.09 0.27
N ILE A 204 15.73 19.49 0.68
CA ILE A 204 15.05 20.71 0.19
C ILE A 204 15.88 21.96 0.54
N SER A 205 16.39 22.03 1.75
CA SER A 205 17.16 23.20 2.26
C SER A 205 18.35 22.82 3.15
N ASN A 206 18.40 21.59 3.64
CA ASN A 206 19.41 21.12 4.58
C ASN A 206 20.36 20.09 3.95
N PRO A 207 21.59 19.96 4.48
CA PRO A 207 22.48 18.86 4.10
C PRO A 207 21.87 17.51 4.53
N THR A 208 22.25 16.45 3.83
CA THR A 208 21.93 15.08 4.22
C THR A 208 22.97 14.51 5.18
N ILE A 209 22.57 13.55 6.01
CA ILE A 209 23.48 12.85 6.92
C ILE A 209 24.55 12.12 6.11
N PHE A 210 24.14 11.30 5.13
CA PHE A 210 25.08 10.56 4.26
C PHE A 210 26.01 11.49 3.49
N GLY A 211 25.57 12.70 3.12
CA GLY A 211 26.38 13.71 2.45
C GLY A 211 27.52 14.26 3.31
N ARG A 212 27.51 14.01 4.61
CA ARG A 212 28.55 14.43 5.58
C ARG A 212 29.35 13.27 6.17
N MET A 213 28.98 12.01 5.83
CA MET A 213 29.75 10.84 6.24
C MET A 213 31.03 10.69 5.41
N THR A 214 32.06 10.18 6.02
CA THR A 214 33.29 9.74 5.35
C THR A 214 33.06 8.43 4.59
N HIS A 215 33.95 8.06 3.68
CA HIS A 215 33.90 6.76 3.01
C HIS A 215 33.92 5.59 4.00
N GLU A 216 34.78 5.66 5.00
CA GLU A 216 34.93 4.60 6.01
C GLU A 216 33.64 4.40 6.82
N GLU A 217 32.94 5.50 7.21
CA GLU A 217 31.66 5.44 7.90
C GLU A 217 30.58 4.81 7.02
N MET A 218 30.47 5.22 5.75
CA MET A 218 29.49 4.65 4.81
C MET A 218 29.78 3.17 4.51
N GLU A 219 31.04 2.83 4.27
CA GLU A 219 31.43 1.44 4.03
C GLU A 219 31.12 0.56 5.23
N SER A 220 31.42 1.02 6.44
CA SER A 220 31.11 0.30 7.68
C SER A 220 29.61 0.12 7.87
N PHE A 221 28.80 1.15 7.60
CA PHE A 221 27.35 1.12 7.69
C PHE A 221 26.75 0.07 6.72
N PHE A 222 27.10 0.17 5.42
CA PHE A 222 26.53 -0.72 4.42
C PHE A 222 26.99 -2.16 4.56
N ARG A 223 28.27 -2.39 4.91
CA ARG A 223 28.77 -3.74 5.20
C ARG A 223 28.07 -4.37 6.40
N GLY A 224 27.76 -3.58 7.44
CA GLY A 224 26.94 -4.02 8.58
C GLY A 224 25.52 -4.44 8.18
N CYS A 225 24.99 -3.85 7.13
CA CYS A 225 23.70 -4.23 6.54
C CYS A 225 23.81 -5.34 5.46
N SER A 226 24.99 -5.98 5.30
CA SER A 226 25.25 -7.03 4.29
C SER A 226 25.26 -6.52 2.84
N TRP A 227 25.66 -5.27 2.64
CA TRP A 227 25.91 -4.69 1.33
C TRP A 227 27.41 -4.49 1.09
N LYS A 228 27.83 -4.62 -0.17
CA LYS A 228 29.17 -4.30 -0.63
C LYS A 228 29.11 -3.02 -1.46
N PRO A 229 29.44 -1.84 -0.88
CA PRO A 229 29.35 -0.57 -1.59
C PRO A 229 30.50 -0.38 -2.58
N TYR A 230 30.16 0.09 -3.78
CA TYR A 230 31.05 0.59 -4.80
C TYR A 230 30.85 2.10 -4.97
N PHE A 231 31.94 2.88 -4.97
CA PHE A 231 31.86 4.34 -5.02
C PHE A 231 32.14 4.85 -6.43
N VAL A 232 31.21 5.61 -6.99
CA VAL A 232 31.35 6.36 -8.25
C VAL A 232 31.16 7.83 -7.95
N GLU A 233 32.22 8.61 -8.00
CA GLU A 233 32.23 9.98 -7.48
C GLU A 233 32.96 10.93 -8.42
N GLY A 234 32.40 12.14 -8.60
CA GLY A 234 32.98 13.21 -9.39
C GLY A 234 31.92 14.14 -10.01
N ASP A 235 32.39 15.03 -10.87
CA ASP A 235 31.61 16.04 -11.58
C ASP A 235 31.97 16.16 -13.07
N ASP A 236 33.12 15.59 -13.50
CA ASP A 236 33.47 15.51 -14.92
C ASP A 236 32.70 14.40 -15.63
N PRO A 237 31.81 14.72 -16.60
CA PRO A 237 30.94 13.73 -17.22
C PRO A 237 31.67 12.54 -17.83
N MET A 238 32.74 12.80 -18.60
CA MET A 238 33.43 11.72 -19.32
C MET A 238 34.08 10.72 -18.37
N THR A 239 34.78 11.22 -17.37
CA THR A 239 35.37 10.40 -16.29
C THR A 239 34.31 9.62 -15.52
N MET A 240 33.17 10.25 -15.25
CA MET A 240 32.06 9.60 -14.53
C MET A 240 31.42 8.48 -15.34
N HIS A 241 31.26 8.67 -16.66
CA HIS A 241 30.76 7.61 -17.54
C HIS A 241 31.68 6.39 -17.57
N GLU A 242 32.99 6.58 -17.62
CA GLU A 242 33.96 5.48 -17.57
C GLU A 242 33.89 4.72 -16.26
N LYS A 243 33.94 5.43 -15.12
CA LYS A 243 33.82 4.82 -13.79
C LYS A 243 32.51 4.05 -13.61
N MET A 244 31.38 4.64 -14.00
CA MET A 244 30.07 4.02 -13.85
C MET A 244 29.95 2.76 -14.72
N ALA A 245 30.44 2.80 -15.93
CA ALA A 245 30.40 1.64 -16.82
C ALA A 245 31.21 0.46 -16.27
N GLU A 246 32.42 0.71 -15.76
CA GLU A 246 33.27 -0.31 -15.13
C GLU A 246 32.63 -0.86 -13.85
N THR A 247 32.10 0.02 -12.99
CA THR A 247 31.47 -0.37 -11.74
C THR A 247 30.20 -1.19 -11.99
N LEU A 248 29.34 -0.79 -12.94
CA LEU A 248 28.14 -1.56 -13.25
C LEU A 248 28.45 -2.93 -13.85
N ASP A 249 29.47 -3.04 -14.70
CA ASP A 249 29.88 -4.34 -15.20
C ASP A 249 30.30 -5.27 -14.05
N THR A 250 31.12 -4.77 -13.12
CA THR A 250 31.54 -5.51 -11.93
C THR A 250 30.36 -5.94 -11.08
N VAL A 251 29.44 -5.03 -10.81
CA VAL A 251 28.27 -5.27 -9.96
C VAL A 251 27.32 -6.30 -10.58
N ILE A 252 27.02 -6.21 -11.88
CA ILE A 252 26.15 -7.17 -12.57
C ILE A 252 26.80 -8.56 -12.62
N GLU A 253 28.10 -8.63 -12.88
CA GLU A 253 28.83 -9.90 -12.88
C GLU A 253 28.86 -10.53 -11.49
N GLU A 254 28.99 -9.76 -10.41
CA GLU A 254 28.87 -10.27 -9.03
C GLU A 254 27.45 -10.80 -8.73
N ILE A 255 26.42 -10.07 -9.13
CA ILE A 255 25.01 -10.54 -8.95
C ILE A 255 24.83 -11.89 -9.67
N HIS A 256 25.28 -11.98 -10.93
CA HIS A 256 25.17 -13.23 -11.70
C HIS A 256 26.00 -14.37 -11.08
N ASP A 257 27.19 -14.09 -10.54
CA ASP A 257 28.00 -15.10 -9.86
C ASP A 257 27.32 -15.62 -8.60
N ILE A 258 26.78 -14.73 -7.75
CA ILE A 258 26.02 -15.10 -6.56
C ILE A 258 24.86 -16.03 -6.94
N GLN A 259 24.04 -15.61 -7.91
CA GLN A 259 22.88 -16.40 -8.34
C GLN A 259 23.28 -17.74 -8.96
N LYS A 260 24.31 -17.75 -9.80
CA LYS A 260 24.80 -18.96 -10.45
C LYS A 260 25.32 -19.98 -9.44
N ARG A 261 26.12 -19.55 -8.48
CA ARG A 261 26.69 -20.43 -7.44
C ARG A 261 25.59 -20.99 -6.52
N ALA A 262 24.66 -20.12 -6.09
CA ALA A 262 23.52 -20.55 -5.27
C ALA A 262 22.63 -21.57 -6.02
N ARG A 263 22.32 -21.33 -7.29
CA ARG A 263 21.53 -22.24 -8.13
C ARG A 263 22.27 -23.56 -8.44
N ALA A 264 23.60 -23.57 -8.35
CA ALA A 264 24.39 -24.78 -8.43
C ALA A 264 24.43 -25.58 -7.11
N GLY A 265 23.79 -25.09 -6.06
CA GLY A 265 23.72 -25.73 -4.74
C GLY A 265 24.93 -25.45 -3.84
N GLU A 266 25.70 -24.39 -4.13
CA GLU A 266 26.79 -23.98 -3.25
C GLU A 266 26.21 -23.35 -1.99
N ASP A 267 26.74 -23.69 -0.83
CA ASP A 267 26.45 -23.00 0.41
C ASP A 267 27.10 -21.61 0.38
N MET A 268 26.29 -20.60 0.20
CA MET A 268 26.73 -19.20 0.06
C MET A 268 27.10 -18.56 1.40
N GLY A 269 26.75 -19.18 2.53
CA GLY A 269 26.95 -18.62 3.86
C GLY A 269 26.32 -17.21 3.96
N HIS A 270 27.11 -16.25 4.43
CA HIS A 270 26.65 -14.86 4.55
C HIS A 270 26.91 -14.09 3.24
N ILE A 271 25.86 -13.82 2.49
CA ILE A 271 25.94 -13.08 1.23
C ILE A 271 26.04 -11.58 1.48
N GLN A 272 27.02 -10.94 0.87
CA GLN A 272 27.07 -9.47 0.73
C GLN A 272 26.70 -9.10 -0.71
N TRP A 273 25.52 -8.53 -0.89
CA TRP A 273 25.07 -8.09 -2.19
C TRP A 273 25.74 -6.76 -2.60
N PRO A 274 26.10 -6.57 -3.87
CA PRO A 274 26.70 -5.32 -4.30
C PRO A 274 25.67 -4.17 -4.33
N MET A 275 26.16 -2.94 -4.09
CA MET A 275 25.41 -1.69 -4.26
C MET A 275 26.34 -0.59 -4.75
N ILE A 276 25.77 0.50 -5.27
CA ILE A 276 26.55 1.64 -5.75
C ILE A 276 26.23 2.89 -4.90
N VAL A 277 27.26 3.62 -4.53
CA VAL A 277 27.15 4.99 -4.00
C VAL A 277 27.58 5.93 -5.11
N LEU A 278 26.60 6.61 -5.71
CA LEU A 278 26.80 7.58 -6.79
C LEU A 278 26.82 8.99 -6.22
N ARG A 279 28.00 9.60 -6.10
CA ARG A 279 28.15 10.97 -5.61
C ARG A 279 28.34 11.93 -6.77
N THR A 280 27.37 12.83 -6.98
CA THR A 280 27.40 13.89 -8.00
C THR A 280 26.95 15.22 -7.40
N PRO A 281 27.26 16.37 -8.03
CA PRO A 281 26.67 17.64 -7.61
C PRO A 281 25.14 17.61 -7.71
N LYS A 282 24.45 18.20 -6.75
CA LYS A 282 22.99 18.41 -6.85
C LYS A 282 22.70 19.36 -8.01
N GLY A 283 21.78 18.95 -8.91
CA GLY A 283 21.48 19.75 -10.10
C GLY A 283 22.59 19.78 -11.14
N TRP A 284 23.42 18.73 -11.20
CA TRP A 284 24.53 18.55 -12.12
C TRP A 284 24.17 18.94 -13.56
N THR A 285 25.07 19.63 -14.26
CA THR A 285 24.85 20.21 -15.61
C THR A 285 23.80 21.32 -15.69
N GLY A 286 23.27 21.77 -14.57
CA GLY A 286 22.39 22.92 -14.50
C GLY A 286 23.14 24.26 -14.39
N PRO A 287 22.40 25.36 -14.21
CA PRO A 287 22.98 26.67 -14.01
C PRO A 287 23.91 26.69 -12.79
N LYS A 288 25.10 27.25 -12.97
CA LYS A 288 26.10 27.36 -11.89
C LYS A 288 25.74 28.45 -10.89
N VAL A 289 25.30 29.62 -11.39
CA VAL A 289 24.97 30.80 -10.59
C VAL A 289 23.74 31.49 -11.15
N VAL A 290 22.79 31.86 -10.30
CA VAL A 290 21.60 32.65 -10.63
C VAL A 290 21.50 33.76 -9.58
N ASP A 291 21.29 35.01 -10.00
CA ASP A 291 21.24 36.20 -9.14
C ASP A 291 22.44 36.30 -8.15
N GLY A 292 23.62 35.95 -8.63
CA GLY A 292 24.87 35.98 -7.84
C GLY A 292 24.97 34.86 -6.77
N LYS A 293 24.04 33.89 -6.74
CA LYS A 293 24.06 32.78 -5.77
C LYS A 293 24.43 31.46 -6.47
N PRO A 294 25.27 30.63 -5.85
CA PRO A 294 25.56 29.29 -6.38
C PRO A 294 24.29 28.43 -6.36
N ILE A 295 24.03 27.73 -7.46
CA ILE A 295 22.88 26.82 -7.64
C ILE A 295 23.35 25.37 -7.66
N GLU A 296 24.06 24.95 -8.71
CA GLU A 296 24.61 23.59 -8.80
C GLU A 296 25.46 23.27 -7.58
N GLY A 297 25.33 22.04 -7.08
CA GLY A 297 26.03 21.56 -5.90
C GLY A 297 25.49 22.11 -4.57
N THR A 298 24.40 22.85 -4.59
CA THR A 298 23.75 23.39 -3.39
C THR A 298 22.26 22.99 -3.32
N PHE A 299 21.66 23.21 -2.16
CA PHE A 299 20.22 22.99 -1.96
C PHE A 299 19.33 23.80 -2.93
N ARG A 300 19.83 24.92 -3.47
CA ARG A 300 19.07 25.79 -4.38
C ARG A 300 18.73 25.12 -5.72
N ALA A 301 19.45 24.07 -6.09
CA ALA A 301 19.15 23.25 -7.25
C ALA A 301 17.98 22.25 -7.02
N HIS A 302 17.43 22.18 -5.80
CA HIS A 302 16.45 21.13 -5.45
C HIS A 302 15.21 21.18 -6.33
N GLN A 303 14.58 22.34 -6.42
CA GLN A 303 13.39 22.58 -7.25
C GLN A 303 13.78 23.15 -8.63
N VAL A 304 13.20 24.25 -9.01
CA VAL A 304 13.46 24.95 -10.27
C VAL A 304 14.69 25.83 -10.11
N PRO A 305 15.78 25.61 -10.86
CA PRO A 305 17.01 26.39 -10.71
C PRO A 305 16.88 27.87 -11.02
N ILE A 306 16.05 28.20 -12.02
CA ILE A 306 15.82 29.57 -12.49
C ILE A 306 14.32 29.85 -12.40
N ASP A 307 13.92 30.74 -11.53
CA ASP A 307 12.52 31.16 -11.42
C ASP A 307 12.22 32.30 -12.43
N ILE A 308 11.27 32.04 -13.32
CA ILE A 308 10.78 33.00 -14.33
C ILE A 308 9.27 33.22 -14.21
N THR A 309 8.69 32.87 -13.06
CA THR A 309 7.25 33.10 -12.82
C THR A 309 6.93 34.58 -12.98
N VAL A 310 5.73 34.87 -13.50
CA VAL A 310 5.30 36.26 -13.72
C VAL A 310 5.36 37.07 -12.42
N GLY A 311 6.08 38.18 -12.44
CA GLY A 311 6.34 39.04 -11.28
C GLY A 311 7.68 38.77 -10.57
N THR A 312 8.45 37.75 -10.95
CA THR A 312 9.82 37.55 -10.49
C THR A 312 10.74 38.69 -11.00
N PRO A 313 11.68 39.20 -10.19
CA PRO A 313 12.71 40.12 -10.68
C PRO A 313 13.59 39.48 -11.77
N ASN A 314 14.22 40.29 -12.60
CA ASN A 314 15.22 39.86 -13.59
C ASN A 314 14.73 38.87 -14.66
N GLN A 315 13.46 38.89 -15.01
CA GLN A 315 12.88 37.91 -15.96
C GLN A 315 13.58 37.81 -17.32
N GLU A 316 14.06 38.96 -17.88
CA GLU A 316 14.81 38.97 -19.14
C GLU A 316 16.15 38.25 -19.01
N GLU A 317 16.87 38.48 -17.95
CA GLU A 317 18.13 37.80 -17.68
C GLU A 317 17.91 36.32 -17.38
N HIS A 318 16.86 35.96 -16.63
CA HIS A 318 16.49 34.56 -16.37
C HIS A 318 16.11 33.82 -17.65
N LEU A 319 15.37 34.48 -18.55
CA LEU A 319 15.02 33.88 -19.84
C LEU A 319 16.28 33.58 -20.68
N LYS A 320 17.22 34.50 -20.70
CA LYS A 320 18.50 34.31 -21.37
C LYS A 320 19.34 33.19 -20.73
N GLN A 321 19.36 33.10 -19.39
CA GLN A 321 20.06 32.01 -18.70
C GLN A 321 19.42 30.66 -18.97
N ILE A 322 18.09 30.57 -19.09
CA ILE A 322 17.39 29.34 -19.49
C ILE A 322 17.78 28.95 -20.90
N GLU A 323 17.80 29.89 -21.83
CA GLU A 323 18.22 29.65 -23.21
C GLU A 323 19.67 29.18 -23.29
N GLU A 324 20.59 29.84 -22.61
CA GLU A 324 22.02 29.47 -22.56
C GLU A 324 22.20 28.08 -21.95
N TRP A 325 21.45 27.76 -20.88
CA TRP A 325 21.46 26.43 -20.26
C TRP A 325 20.97 25.35 -21.23
N LEU A 326 19.83 25.54 -21.87
CA LEU A 326 19.30 24.58 -22.84
C LEU A 326 20.26 24.39 -24.04
N HIS A 327 20.86 25.46 -24.56
CA HIS A 327 21.87 25.38 -25.62
C HIS A 327 23.13 24.62 -25.19
N SER A 328 23.48 24.59 -23.89
CA SER A 328 24.65 23.88 -23.40
C SER A 328 24.58 22.35 -23.60
N TYR A 329 23.39 21.82 -23.88
CA TYR A 329 23.21 20.39 -24.20
C TYR A 329 23.44 20.08 -25.69
N HIS A 330 23.55 21.09 -26.57
CA HIS A 330 23.78 20.94 -28.02
C HIS A 330 22.71 20.07 -28.70
N ALA A 331 21.43 20.46 -28.54
CA ALA A 331 20.29 19.70 -29.05
C ALA A 331 20.38 19.43 -30.55
N GLU A 332 21.00 20.34 -31.29
CA GLU A 332 21.28 20.24 -32.75
C GLU A 332 22.18 19.07 -33.13
N GLU A 333 22.98 18.54 -32.20
CA GLU A 333 23.80 17.32 -32.37
C GLU A 333 23.04 16.04 -32.04
N LEU A 334 21.93 16.14 -31.27
CA LEU A 334 21.23 15.02 -30.66
C LEU A 334 19.95 14.64 -31.44
N PHE A 335 19.32 15.63 -32.05
CA PHE A 335 18.07 15.47 -32.79
C PHE A 335 18.26 15.92 -34.23
N ASP A 336 17.57 15.26 -35.16
CA ASP A 336 17.57 15.64 -36.56
C ASP A 336 16.73 16.90 -36.85
N GLU A 337 16.63 17.28 -38.11
CA GLU A 337 15.85 18.43 -38.54
C GLU A 337 14.35 18.35 -38.22
N ASN A 338 13.82 17.15 -37.98
CA ASN A 338 12.43 16.91 -37.61
C ASN A 338 12.22 16.86 -36.08
N GLY A 339 13.29 16.97 -35.29
CA GLY A 339 13.22 16.80 -33.83
C GLY A 339 13.22 15.34 -33.36
N THR A 340 13.58 14.41 -34.25
CA THR A 340 13.72 12.98 -33.91
C THR A 340 15.13 12.71 -33.38
N LEU A 341 15.26 11.93 -32.32
CA LEU A 341 16.57 11.48 -31.82
C LEU A 341 17.34 10.79 -32.97
N ILE A 342 18.61 11.13 -33.14
CA ILE A 342 19.40 10.55 -34.24
C ILE A 342 19.55 9.04 -34.09
N PRO A 343 19.65 8.26 -35.22
CA PRO A 343 19.63 6.81 -35.20
C PRO A 343 20.70 6.19 -34.27
N GLU A 344 21.90 6.75 -34.26
CA GLU A 344 23.04 6.28 -33.47
C GLU A 344 22.78 6.34 -31.96
N LEU A 345 21.92 7.24 -31.51
CA LEU A 345 21.50 7.34 -30.11
C LEU A 345 20.26 6.48 -29.83
N GLN A 346 19.35 6.31 -30.79
CA GLN A 346 18.22 5.39 -30.62
C GLN A 346 18.69 3.96 -30.37
N GLU A 347 19.81 3.55 -30.96
CA GLU A 347 20.41 2.24 -30.77
C GLU A 347 20.82 1.97 -29.31
N LEU A 348 20.99 2.98 -28.45
CA LEU A 348 21.33 2.80 -27.03
C LEU A 348 20.16 2.29 -26.21
N ALA A 349 18.93 2.51 -26.65
CA ALA A 349 17.76 1.91 -26.01
C ALA A 349 17.75 0.38 -26.20
N PRO A 350 17.41 -0.41 -25.15
CA PRO A 350 17.23 -1.85 -25.31
C PRO A 350 16.09 -2.17 -26.29
N PRO A 351 16.11 -3.34 -26.95
CA PRO A 351 15.07 -3.71 -27.90
C PRO A 351 13.79 -4.23 -27.22
N GLY A 352 12.63 -3.96 -27.78
CA GLY A 352 11.35 -4.58 -27.40
C GLY A 352 11.04 -4.48 -25.91
N ALA A 353 10.65 -5.60 -25.31
CA ALA A 353 10.30 -5.68 -23.90
C ALA A 353 11.49 -5.54 -22.94
N ARG A 354 12.74 -5.49 -23.43
CA ARG A 354 13.91 -5.18 -22.61
C ARG A 354 13.98 -3.68 -22.25
N ARG A 355 13.27 -2.82 -22.95
CA ARG A 355 13.09 -1.42 -22.52
C ARG A 355 12.35 -1.40 -21.17
N ARG A 356 12.89 -0.71 -20.18
CA ARG A 356 12.27 -0.66 -18.85
C ARG A 356 10.82 -0.15 -18.86
N PRO A 357 10.45 0.88 -19.67
CA PRO A 357 9.05 1.28 -19.75
C PRO A 357 8.14 0.26 -20.46
N ALA A 358 8.66 -0.64 -21.27
CA ALA A 358 7.90 -1.64 -22.02
C ALA A 358 7.84 -3.01 -21.34
N THR A 359 8.69 -3.26 -20.32
CA THR A 359 8.75 -4.57 -19.67
C THR A 359 7.43 -4.93 -18.98
N PRO A 360 6.98 -6.18 -19.08
CA PRO A 360 5.78 -6.63 -18.39
C PRO A 360 5.92 -6.56 -16.85
N HIS A 361 7.13 -6.64 -16.30
CA HIS A 361 7.35 -6.49 -14.85
C HIS A 361 6.95 -5.10 -14.32
N ALA A 362 7.00 -4.06 -15.14
CA ALA A 362 6.53 -2.73 -14.78
C ALA A 362 5.03 -2.50 -15.06
N ASN A 363 4.33 -3.51 -15.55
CA ASN A 363 2.88 -3.56 -15.76
C ASN A 363 2.41 -4.97 -15.38
N GLY A 364 2.50 -5.29 -14.10
CA GLY A 364 2.45 -6.65 -13.54
C GLY A 364 1.18 -7.43 -13.88
N GLY A 365 0.08 -6.76 -14.19
CA GLY A 365 -1.13 -7.42 -14.66
C GLY A 365 -0.93 -8.24 -15.95
N LYS A 366 0.10 -7.91 -16.76
CA LYS A 366 0.50 -8.74 -17.90
C LYS A 366 1.12 -10.09 -17.51
N LEU A 367 1.62 -10.20 -16.29
CA LEU A 367 2.24 -11.40 -15.73
C LEU A 367 1.34 -12.12 -14.73
N LEU A 368 0.26 -11.47 -14.30
CA LEU A 368 -0.65 -12.00 -13.30
C LEU A 368 -1.30 -13.29 -13.78
N ARG A 369 -1.14 -14.34 -12.99
CA ARG A 369 -1.84 -15.63 -13.16
C ARG A 369 -2.90 -15.73 -12.09
N ASP A 370 -4.06 -16.31 -12.43
CA ASP A 370 -5.12 -16.53 -11.45
C ASP A 370 -4.62 -17.39 -10.30
N LEU A 371 -4.98 -16.98 -9.09
CA LEU A 371 -4.67 -17.74 -7.89
C LEU A 371 -5.56 -18.98 -7.86
N ARG A 372 -4.97 -20.16 -7.66
CA ARG A 372 -5.70 -21.40 -7.45
C ARG A 372 -6.14 -21.47 -6.00
N THR A 373 -7.44 -21.55 -5.78
CA THR A 373 -8.03 -21.63 -4.43
C THR A 373 -8.82 -22.93 -4.28
N PRO A 374 -8.81 -23.55 -3.09
CA PRO A 374 -9.74 -24.63 -2.79
C PRO A 374 -11.17 -24.06 -2.65
N ASP A 375 -12.18 -24.93 -2.71
CA ASP A 375 -13.53 -24.50 -2.34
C ASP A 375 -13.58 -24.19 -0.84
N PHE A 376 -13.72 -22.91 -0.50
CA PHE A 376 -13.73 -22.44 0.88
C PHE A 376 -14.85 -23.06 1.73
N LYS A 377 -15.92 -23.55 1.12
CA LYS A 377 -17.03 -24.23 1.80
C LYS A 377 -16.59 -25.54 2.47
N GLN A 378 -15.49 -26.15 2.05
CA GLN A 378 -14.92 -27.33 2.68
C GLN A 378 -14.34 -27.06 4.08
N TYR A 379 -14.12 -25.79 4.42
CA TYR A 379 -13.62 -25.34 5.72
C TYR A 379 -14.74 -24.84 6.64
N ALA A 380 -16.00 -25.08 6.24
CA ALA A 380 -17.18 -24.64 6.98
C ALA A 380 -17.17 -25.12 8.43
N VAL A 381 -17.48 -24.22 9.34
CA VAL A 381 -17.85 -24.57 10.71
C VAL A 381 -19.31 -25.07 10.69
N ASP A 382 -19.54 -26.26 11.24
CA ASP A 382 -20.90 -26.76 11.43
C ASP A 382 -21.57 -26.05 12.61
N ILE A 383 -22.71 -25.45 12.37
CA ILE A 383 -23.45 -24.65 13.34
C ILE A 383 -24.86 -25.22 13.46
N PRO A 384 -25.12 -26.14 14.42
CA PRO A 384 -26.46 -26.74 14.61
C PRO A 384 -27.53 -25.68 14.90
N PHE A 385 -27.21 -24.66 15.67
CA PHE A 385 -28.03 -23.46 15.86
C PHE A 385 -27.15 -22.25 16.22
N PRO A 386 -27.60 -21.03 16.00
CA PRO A 386 -26.81 -19.84 16.24
C PRO A 386 -26.24 -19.77 17.67
N GLY A 387 -24.94 -19.50 17.79
CA GLY A 387 -24.25 -19.43 19.07
C GLY A 387 -23.95 -20.75 19.76
N SER A 388 -24.26 -21.91 19.14
CA SER A 388 -24.07 -23.23 19.76
C SER A 388 -22.63 -23.72 19.83
N VAL A 389 -21.76 -23.16 19.00
CA VAL A 389 -20.34 -23.50 18.93
C VAL A 389 -19.48 -22.25 19.01
N GLU A 390 -18.27 -22.40 19.53
CA GLU A 390 -17.27 -21.35 19.53
C GLU A 390 -16.07 -21.77 18.67
N LYS A 391 -15.49 -20.81 17.95
CA LYS A 391 -14.31 -21.01 17.10
C LYS A 391 -13.37 -19.82 17.17
N GLN A 392 -12.10 -20.08 16.88
CA GLN A 392 -11.10 -19.07 16.59
C GLN A 392 -11.01 -18.91 15.06
N ASP A 393 -11.53 -17.83 14.54
CA ASP A 393 -11.68 -17.62 13.10
C ASP A 393 -10.38 -17.77 12.32
N MET A 394 -9.29 -17.21 12.86
CA MET A 394 -7.99 -17.25 12.19
C MET A 394 -7.38 -18.65 12.12
N ILE A 395 -7.73 -19.58 13.02
CA ILE A 395 -7.30 -20.97 12.91
C ILE A 395 -7.96 -21.67 11.72
N GLU A 396 -9.25 -21.45 11.54
CA GLU A 396 -9.98 -22.06 10.43
C GLU A 396 -9.57 -21.43 9.09
N LEU A 397 -9.42 -20.11 9.03
CA LEU A 397 -8.86 -19.39 7.89
C LEU A 397 -7.43 -19.89 7.57
N GLY A 398 -6.59 -20.13 8.57
CA GLY A 398 -5.25 -20.70 8.40
C GLY A 398 -5.25 -22.05 7.67
N GLY A 399 -6.27 -22.88 7.88
CA GLY A 399 -6.43 -24.13 7.15
C GLY A 399 -6.72 -23.91 5.65
N TYR A 400 -7.56 -22.94 5.33
CA TYR A 400 -7.82 -22.53 3.95
C TYR A 400 -6.55 -21.97 3.28
N ILE A 401 -5.86 -21.04 3.94
CA ILE A 401 -4.64 -20.42 3.42
C ILE A 401 -3.53 -21.45 3.21
N ARG A 402 -3.37 -22.42 4.14
CA ARG A 402 -2.44 -23.54 3.98
C ARG A 402 -2.63 -24.24 2.63
N ASP A 403 -3.88 -24.51 2.27
CA ASP A 403 -4.18 -25.23 1.05
C ASP A 403 -4.07 -24.34 -0.21
N VAL A 404 -4.31 -23.04 -0.10
CA VAL A 404 -3.94 -22.06 -1.14
C VAL A 404 -2.42 -22.08 -1.39
N LEU A 405 -1.60 -22.10 -0.34
CA LEU A 405 -0.14 -22.22 -0.46
C LEU A 405 0.26 -23.50 -1.20
N LYS A 406 -0.31 -24.64 -0.81
CA LYS A 406 -0.04 -25.93 -1.46
C LYS A 406 -0.42 -25.93 -2.94
N LEU A 407 -1.60 -25.40 -3.28
CA LEU A 407 -2.09 -25.36 -4.67
C LEU A 407 -1.22 -24.47 -5.58
N ASN A 408 -0.54 -23.48 -5.03
CA ASN A 408 0.26 -22.52 -5.80
C ASN A 408 1.78 -22.71 -5.61
N ALA A 409 2.19 -23.82 -4.98
CA ALA A 409 3.62 -24.08 -4.70
C ALA A 409 4.49 -24.15 -5.96
N ASP A 410 3.98 -24.69 -7.06
CA ASP A 410 4.67 -24.76 -8.36
C ASP A 410 4.64 -23.42 -9.11
N ALA A 411 3.57 -22.64 -8.96
CA ALA A 411 3.42 -21.34 -9.60
C ALA A 411 4.27 -20.25 -8.93
N LYS A 412 4.62 -20.43 -7.65
CA LYS A 412 5.38 -19.49 -6.83
C LYS A 412 4.83 -18.06 -6.95
N ASN A 413 3.51 -17.91 -6.80
CA ASN A 413 2.84 -16.62 -7.02
C ASN A 413 2.00 -16.15 -5.84
N PHE A 414 2.23 -16.73 -4.64
CA PHE A 414 1.50 -16.36 -3.42
C PHE A 414 2.44 -16.38 -2.20
N ARG A 415 2.48 -15.30 -1.44
CA ARG A 415 3.21 -15.17 -0.17
C ARG A 415 2.34 -14.52 0.91
N ILE A 416 2.67 -14.78 2.17
CA ILE A 416 2.07 -14.17 3.37
C ILE A 416 3.05 -13.14 3.92
N PHE A 417 2.53 -11.98 4.32
CA PHE A 417 3.35 -10.90 4.87
C PHE A 417 2.79 -10.46 6.23
N GLY A 418 3.67 -10.09 7.16
CA GLY A 418 3.31 -9.60 8.48
C GLY A 418 4.54 -9.37 9.36
N PRO A 419 4.45 -8.55 10.42
CA PRO A 419 5.59 -8.18 11.26
C PRO A 419 5.73 -9.14 12.47
N ASP A 420 6.22 -10.37 12.29
CA ASP A 420 6.39 -11.42 13.32
C ASP A 420 5.08 -11.84 14.00
N GLU A 421 3.98 -11.79 13.26
CA GLU A 421 2.65 -11.99 13.86
C GLU A 421 1.92 -13.26 13.38
N THR A 422 2.50 -14.09 12.49
CA THR A 422 1.81 -15.28 11.96
C THR A 422 1.35 -16.23 13.05
N MET A 423 2.20 -16.49 14.06
CA MET A 423 1.84 -17.35 15.21
C MET A 423 0.82 -16.69 16.10
N SER A 424 1.02 -15.43 16.46
CA SER A 424 0.12 -14.69 17.36
C SER A 424 -1.24 -14.42 16.73
N ASN A 425 -1.30 -14.30 15.40
CA ASN A 425 -2.53 -14.19 14.61
C ASN A 425 -3.22 -15.53 14.35
N ARG A 426 -2.74 -16.63 14.97
CA ARG A 426 -3.30 -17.98 14.86
C ARG A 426 -3.26 -18.59 13.44
N LEU A 427 -2.37 -18.12 12.57
CA LEU A 427 -2.16 -18.66 11.23
C LEU A 427 -1.16 -19.84 11.19
N TYR A 428 -0.87 -20.47 12.32
CA TYR A 428 0.14 -21.52 12.46
C TYR A 428 -0.12 -22.75 11.57
N LYS A 429 -1.36 -23.02 11.14
CA LYS A 429 -1.64 -24.09 10.15
C LYS A 429 -0.92 -23.88 8.83
N CYS A 430 -0.53 -22.65 8.49
CA CYS A 430 0.25 -22.33 7.29
C CYS A 430 1.63 -22.98 7.31
N PHE A 431 2.20 -23.21 8.50
CA PHE A 431 3.48 -23.91 8.65
C PHE A 431 3.45 -25.38 8.24
N GLU A 432 2.26 -25.97 8.07
CA GLU A 432 2.11 -27.31 7.48
C GLU A 432 2.39 -27.34 5.96
N ALA A 433 2.39 -26.20 5.30
CA ALA A 433 2.62 -26.04 3.87
C ALA A 433 3.98 -25.41 3.54
N THR A 434 4.49 -24.54 4.39
CA THR A 434 5.70 -23.75 4.15
C THR A 434 6.30 -23.28 5.47
N GLN A 435 7.40 -22.52 5.40
CA GLN A 435 8.12 -21.94 6.54
C GLN A 435 8.21 -20.42 6.36
N ARG A 436 8.79 -19.73 7.36
CA ARG A 436 9.20 -18.33 7.23
C ARG A 436 10.41 -18.23 6.31
N ASP A 437 10.41 -17.25 5.44
CA ASP A 437 11.58 -16.92 4.62
C ASP A 437 12.68 -16.31 5.52
N TRP A 438 13.87 -16.91 5.47
CA TRP A 438 15.01 -16.41 6.22
C TRP A 438 16.32 -16.78 5.50
N ASN A 439 16.94 -15.81 4.84
CA ASN A 439 18.16 -15.98 4.06
C ASN A 439 19.40 -15.46 4.80
N SER A 440 19.49 -15.76 6.08
CA SER A 440 20.62 -15.51 6.96
C SER A 440 20.91 -16.77 7.79
N THR A 441 21.77 -16.66 8.81
CA THR A 441 22.15 -17.79 9.65
C THR A 441 20.95 -18.36 10.40
N ILE A 442 20.74 -19.66 10.32
CA ILE A 442 19.78 -20.44 11.11
C ILE A 442 20.58 -21.21 12.18
N ILE A 443 20.20 -21.09 13.45
CA ILE A 443 20.87 -21.75 14.57
C ILE A 443 19.99 -22.82 15.21
N PRO A 444 20.57 -23.80 15.93
CA PRO A 444 19.78 -24.79 16.68
C PRO A 444 18.84 -24.08 17.67
N GLY A 445 17.55 -24.39 17.58
CA GLY A 445 16.50 -23.79 18.40
C GLY A 445 15.61 -22.83 17.62
N ASP A 446 16.00 -22.41 16.42
CA ASP A 446 15.13 -21.69 15.52
C ASP A 446 14.07 -22.63 14.94
N GLU A 447 12.82 -22.19 14.94
CA GLU A 447 11.69 -22.98 14.46
C GLU A 447 10.99 -22.31 13.27
N PHE A 448 10.54 -23.13 12.32
CA PHE A 448 9.80 -22.68 11.16
C PHE A 448 10.53 -21.67 10.26
N LEU A 449 11.87 -21.78 10.13
CA LEU A 449 12.67 -20.99 9.22
C LEU A 449 13.17 -21.83 8.03
N ALA A 450 13.17 -21.27 6.83
CA ALA A 450 13.76 -21.86 5.63
C ALA A 450 14.19 -20.77 4.64
N HIS A 451 15.16 -21.11 3.78
CA HIS A 451 15.62 -20.16 2.74
C HIS A 451 14.62 -19.97 1.60
N ASP A 452 13.65 -20.84 1.44
CA ASP A 452 12.60 -20.82 0.40
C ASP A 452 11.19 -20.71 0.98
N GLY A 453 11.08 -20.19 2.20
CA GLY A 453 9.81 -19.96 2.88
C GLY A 453 8.88 -19.01 2.10
N ARG A 454 7.58 -19.16 2.36
CA ARG A 454 6.54 -18.32 1.72
C ARG A 454 5.91 -17.34 2.71
N ILE A 455 6.36 -17.34 3.96
CA ILE A 455 5.87 -16.45 5.02
C ILE A 455 6.94 -15.41 5.31
N MET A 456 6.65 -14.17 4.97
CA MET A 456 7.53 -13.02 5.06
C MET A 456 7.22 -12.25 6.36
N ASP A 457 7.49 -12.87 7.53
CA ASP A 457 7.14 -12.28 8.82
C ASP A 457 8.29 -12.20 9.83
N SER A 458 9.50 -12.56 9.43
CA SER A 458 10.64 -12.52 10.35
C SER A 458 11.26 -11.12 10.53
N MET A 459 10.64 -10.09 9.97
CA MET A 459 11.02 -8.69 10.15
C MET A 459 9.95 -7.95 10.94
N LEU A 460 10.30 -7.44 12.12
CA LEU A 460 9.38 -6.66 12.95
C LEU A 460 9.31 -5.20 12.44
N SER A 461 8.70 -5.04 11.28
CA SER A 461 8.47 -3.74 10.66
C SER A 461 7.31 -3.83 9.68
N GLU A 462 6.23 -3.17 9.99
CA GLU A 462 5.03 -3.08 9.17
C GLU A 462 5.33 -2.43 7.82
N HIS A 463 6.10 -1.33 7.80
CA HIS A 463 6.50 -0.65 6.56
C HIS A 463 7.25 -1.56 5.60
N MET A 464 8.14 -2.41 6.15
CA MET A 464 8.92 -3.33 5.34
C MET A 464 8.04 -4.41 4.73
N CYS A 465 7.26 -5.10 5.57
CA CYS A 465 6.44 -6.22 5.17
C CYS A 465 5.33 -5.80 4.19
N GLU A 466 4.70 -4.66 4.45
CA GLU A 466 3.71 -4.06 3.54
C GLU A 466 4.35 -3.62 2.22
N GLY A 467 5.50 -2.95 2.26
CA GLY A 467 6.21 -2.50 1.07
C GLY A 467 6.68 -3.67 0.18
N TRP A 468 7.08 -4.79 0.79
CA TRP A 468 7.35 -6.02 0.06
C TRP A 468 6.10 -6.54 -0.64
N LEU A 469 4.96 -6.57 0.06
CA LEU A 469 3.68 -7.00 -0.54
C LEU A 469 3.30 -6.09 -1.71
N GLU A 470 3.35 -4.78 -1.55
CA GLU A 470 3.00 -3.85 -2.63
C GLU A 470 3.86 -4.08 -3.88
N GLY A 471 5.18 -4.16 -3.74
CA GLY A 471 6.09 -4.47 -4.85
C GLY A 471 5.79 -5.83 -5.50
N TYR A 472 5.42 -6.83 -4.72
CA TYR A 472 5.07 -8.17 -5.16
C TYR A 472 3.76 -8.18 -5.98
N LEU A 473 2.74 -7.45 -5.53
CA LEU A 473 1.46 -7.28 -6.25
C LEU A 473 1.66 -6.52 -7.56
N LEU A 474 2.40 -5.41 -7.52
CA LEU A 474 2.64 -4.54 -8.67
C LEU A 474 3.41 -5.23 -9.81
N THR A 475 4.10 -6.34 -9.52
CA THR A 475 4.81 -7.18 -10.50
C THR A 475 4.10 -8.50 -10.82
N GLY A 476 2.81 -8.61 -10.48
CA GLY A 476 1.93 -9.68 -10.98
C GLY A 476 1.88 -10.93 -10.12
N ARG A 477 1.92 -10.77 -8.81
CA ARG A 477 1.81 -11.84 -7.80
C ARG A 477 0.62 -11.60 -6.87
N HIS A 478 0.38 -12.52 -5.93
CA HIS A 478 -0.71 -12.47 -4.95
C HIS A 478 -0.17 -12.58 -3.52
N GLY A 479 -0.86 -11.96 -2.60
CA GLY A 479 -0.53 -12.06 -1.18
C GLY A 479 -1.53 -11.32 -0.30
N PHE A 480 -1.27 -11.35 0.99
CA PHE A 480 -1.98 -10.53 1.96
C PHE A 480 -1.04 -10.12 3.10
N PHE A 481 -1.40 -9.06 3.79
CA PHE A 481 -0.72 -8.57 4.98
C PHE A 481 -1.63 -8.79 6.21
N ALA A 482 -1.11 -9.46 7.24
CA ALA A 482 -1.81 -9.65 8.50
C ALA A 482 -1.10 -8.88 9.61
N SER A 483 -1.83 -8.00 10.31
CA SER A 483 -1.31 -7.18 11.39
C SER A 483 -2.34 -6.99 12.51
N TYR A 484 -1.87 -6.55 13.68
CA TYR A 484 -2.75 -6.09 14.73
C TYR A 484 -3.46 -4.81 14.30
N GLU A 485 -4.73 -4.69 14.67
CA GLU A 485 -5.58 -3.58 14.25
C GLU A 485 -4.99 -2.20 14.61
N SER A 486 -4.46 -2.06 15.81
CA SER A 486 -3.86 -0.80 16.26
C SER A 486 -2.57 -0.45 15.53
N PHE A 487 -1.79 -1.45 15.08
CA PHE A 487 -0.47 -1.24 14.49
C PHE A 487 -0.53 -1.05 12.97
N ILE A 488 -1.61 -1.42 12.30
CA ILE A 488 -1.80 -1.13 10.87
C ILE A 488 -1.70 0.38 10.57
N ARG A 489 -1.95 1.24 11.56
CA ARG A 489 -1.79 2.69 11.44
C ARG A 489 -0.38 3.12 11.03
N VAL A 490 0.63 2.29 11.34
CA VAL A 490 2.02 2.55 10.93
C VAL A 490 2.14 2.64 9.41
N VAL A 491 1.37 1.86 8.65
CA VAL A 491 1.42 1.83 7.16
C VAL A 491 0.28 2.58 6.48
N ASP A 492 -0.51 3.32 7.23
CA ASP A 492 -1.69 4.05 6.73
C ASP A 492 -1.37 4.93 5.51
N SER A 493 -0.27 5.68 5.56
CA SER A 493 0.17 6.54 4.47
C SER A 493 0.58 5.73 3.23
N MET A 494 1.28 4.62 3.40
CA MET A 494 1.70 3.71 2.33
C MET A 494 0.49 3.11 1.62
N VAL A 495 -0.47 2.58 2.38
CA VAL A 495 -1.75 2.07 1.86
C VAL A 495 -2.53 3.14 1.11
N ALA A 496 -2.53 4.38 1.63
CA ALA A 496 -3.17 5.51 0.97
C ALA A 496 -2.56 5.83 -0.40
N GLN A 497 -1.24 5.74 -0.53
CA GLN A 497 -0.54 5.91 -1.81
C GLN A 497 -0.89 4.78 -2.78
N HIS A 498 -0.89 3.52 -2.32
CA HIS A 498 -1.27 2.37 -3.14
C HIS A 498 -2.71 2.51 -3.66
N ALA A 499 -3.66 2.92 -2.83
CA ALA A 499 -5.04 3.18 -3.24
C ALA A 499 -5.13 4.28 -4.32
N LYS A 500 -4.35 5.36 -4.19
CA LYS A 500 -4.29 6.42 -5.22
C LYS A 500 -3.65 5.92 -6.52
N TRP A 501 -2.61 5.09 -6.42
CA TRP A 501 -1.99 4.43 -7.56
C TRP A 501 -3.00 3.58 -8.34
N LEU A 502 -3.74 2.70 -7.66
CA LEU A 502 -4.78 1.86 -8.26
C LEU A 502 -5.87 2.71 -8.93
N LYS A 503 -6.32 3.78 -8.26
CA LYS A 503 -7.32 4.71 -8.80
C LYS A 503 -6.87 5.33 -10.12
N VAL A 504 -5.61 5.73 -10.24
CA VAL A 504 -5.08 6.29 -11.49
C VAL A 504 -4.92 5.19 -12.54
N CYS A 505 -4.37 4.02 -12.16
CA CYS A 505 -4.23 2.88 -13.07
C CYS A 505 -5.56 2.47 -13.71
N SER A 506 -6.67 2.50 -12.98
CA SER A 506 -8.00 2.16 -13.49
C SER A 506 -8.49 3.08 -14.62
N GLN A 507 -7.91 4.26 -14.77
CA GLN A 507 -8.22 5.25 -15.81
C GLN A 507 -7.32 5.14 -17.04
N LEU A 508 -6.30 4.27 -17.00
CA LEU A 508 -5.30 4.12 -18.04
C LEU A 508 -5.53 2.83 -18.83
N PRO A 509 -5.98 2.90 -20.10
CA PRO A 509 -6.38 1.72 -20.86
C PRO A 509 -5.24 0.73 -21.14
N TRP A 510 -4.00 1.16 -21.01
CA TRP A 510 -2.82 0.32 -21.23
C TRP A 510 -2.30 -0.36 -19.96
N ARG A 511 -2.72 0.10 -18.77
CA ARG A 511 -2.42 -0.57 -17.50
C ARG A 511 -3.30 -1.82 -17.37
N GLN A 512 -2.71 -2.92 -16.94
CA GLN A 512 -3.41 -4.17 -16.70
C GLN A 512 -3.69 -4.36 -15.21
N SER A 513 -4.85 -4.92 -14.90
CA SER A 513 -5.29 -5.17 -13.53
C SER A 513 -4.35 -6.08 -12.78
N ILE A 514 -4.04 -5.75 -11.54
CA ILE A 514 -3.21 -6.53 -10.60
C ILE A 514 -4.07 -7.16 -9.50
N ALA A 515 -3.50 -8.09 -8.74
CA ALA A 515 -4.15 -8.63 -7.54
C ALA A 515 -4.37 -7.51 -6.51
N SER A 516 -5.47 -7.59 -5.77
CA SER A 516 -5.81 -6.63 -4.73
C SER A 516 -4.83 -6.67 -3.56
N LEU A 517 -4.64 -5.53 -2.92
CA LEU A 517 -4.00 -5.43 -1.62
C LEU A 517 -5.00 -5.88 -0.55
N ASN A 518 -4.69 -6.97 0.13
CA ASN A 518 -5.56 -7.55 1.16
C ASN A 518 -4.94 -7.36 2.54
N LEU A 519 -5.62 -6.67 3.43
CA LEU A 519 -5.21 -6.40 4.79
C LEU A 519 -6.14 -7.14 5.76
N ILE A 520 -5.56 -7.98 6.63
CA ILE A 520 -6.28 -8.69 7.67
C ILE A 520 -5.89 -8.07 9.02
N LEU A 521 -6.86 -7.45 9.68
CA LEU A 521 -6.68 -6.82 10.96
C LEU A 521 -7.16 -7.76 12.07
N THR A 522 -6.22 -8.18 12.90
CA THR A 522 -6.46 -9.07 14.03
C THR A 522 -6.19 -8.35 15.34
N SER A 523 -6.27 -9.04 16.46
CA SER A 523 -6.09 -8.43 17.78
C SER A 523 -6.90 -7.15 17.91
N ASN A 524 -8.16 -7.25 17.49
CA ASN A 524 -9.06 -6.10 17.38
C ASN A 524 -9.28 -5.44 18.75
N VAL A 525 -9.72 -4.19 18.75
CA VAL A 525 -9.81 -3.32 19.91
C VAL A 525 -10.52 -3.98 21.11
N TRP A 526 -11.57 -4.76 20.85
CA TRP A 526 -12.40 -5.41 21.90
C TRP A 526 -11.75 -6.61 22.59
N GLN A 527 -10.56 -7.01 22.15
CA GLN A 527 -9.79 -8.14 22.66
C GLN A 527 -8.46 -7.68 23.29
N GLN A 528 -8.30 -6.39 23.55
CA GLN A 528 -7.08 -5.77 24.09
C GLN A 528 -7.25 -5.26 25.52
N ASP A 529 -8.16 -5.87 26.29
CA ASP A 529 -8.47 -5.54 27.67
C ASP A 529 -7.25 -5.63 28.62
N HIS A 530 -6.25 -6.44 28.30
CA HIS A 530 -5.06 -6.67 29.14
C HIS A 530 -3.77 -6.03 28.60
N ASN A 531 -3.73 -5.62 27.34
CA ASN A 531 -2.53 -4.98 26.74
C ASN A 531 -2.48 -3.47 26.95
N GLY A 532 -3.57 -2.86 27.42
CA GLY A 532 -3.70 -1.44 27.64
C GLY A 532 -3.90 -0.62 26.37
N PHE A 533 -3.99 0.69 26.51
CA PHE A 533 -4.42 1.64 25.50
C PHE A 533 -3.58 1.64 24.21
N THR A 534 -2.31 1.24 24.25
CA THR A 534 -1.44 1.22 23.08
C THR A 534 -1.85 0.20 22.01
N HIS A 535 -2.66 -0.80 22.40
CA HIS A 535 -3.19 -1.83 21.50
C HIS A 535 -4.65 -1.59 21.10
N GLN A 536 -5.20 -0.45 21.47
CA GLN A 536 -6.62 -0.13 21.34
C GLN A 536 -6.80 1.06 20.38
N ASP A 537 -6.81 0.82 19.06
CA ASP A 537 -7.03 1.85 18.04
C ASP A 537 -7.67 1.23 16.79
N PRO A 538 -8.99 1.39 16.56
CA PRO A 538 -9.67 0.96 15.35
C PRO A 538 -9.67 2.03 14.23
N GLY A 539 -8.99 3.17 14.40
CA GLY A 539 -9.10 4.36 13.56
C GLY A 539 -8.56 4.21 12.13
N PHE A 540 -7.92 3.09 11.78
CA PHE A 540 -7.56 2.81 10.41
C PHE A 540 -8.78 2.73 9.49
N LEU A 541 -9.91 2.23 9.98
CA LEU A 541 -11.16 2.13 9.22
C LEU A 541 -11.68 3.50 8.78
N ASP A 542 -11.62 4.51 9.65
CA ASP A 542 -12.05 5.88 9.36
C ASP A 542 -11.22 6.50 8.24
N HIS A 543 -9.92 6.29 8.28
CA HIS A 543 -9.02 6.81 7.24
C HIS A 543 -9.23 6.11 5.90
N ILE A 544 -9.36 4.79 5.87
CA ILE A 544 -9.53 4.01 4.64
C ILE A 544 -10.90 4.26 4.01
N ALA A 545 -11.97 4.38 4.79
CA ALA A 545 -13.32 4.67 4.28
C ALA A 545 -13.37 5.95 3.42
N ASN A 546 -12.49 6.91 3.70
CA ASN A 546 -12.37 8.18 2.97
C ASN A 546 -11.54 8.08 1.65
N LYS A 547 -11.05 6.92 1.26
CA LYS A 547 -10.36 6.72 -0.03
C LYS A 547 -11.38 6.58 -1.16
N LYS A 548 -10.89 6.54 -2.40
CA LYS A 548 -11.78 6.46 -3.58
C LYS A 548 -12.67 5.21 -3.51
N ALA A 549 -13.96 5.44 -3.57
CA ALA A 549 -15.00 4.41 -3.45
C ALA A 549 -14.83 3.23 -4.44
N ASP A 550 -14.29 3.50 -5.64
CA ASP A 550 -14.05 2.45 -6.64
C ASP A 550 -12.96 1.46 -6.25
N VAL A 551 -12.09 1.83 -5.29
CA VAL A 551 -10.88 1.09 -4.93
C VAL A 551 -10.99 0.38 -3.58
N VAL A 552 -11.68 0.97 -2.60
CA VAL A 552 -11.64 0.50 -1.20
C VAL A 552 -12.84 -0.37 -0.86
N ARG A 553 -12.60 -1.45 -0.06
CA ARG A 553 -13.61 -2.36 0.48
C ARG A 553 -13.30 -2.65 1.95
N LEU A 554 -14.32 -2.56 2.81
CA LEU A 554 -14.20 -2.79 4.26
C LEU A 554 -15.18 -3.87 4.69
N TYR A 555 -14.66 -4.98 5.20
CA TYR A 555 -15.45 -6.14 5.63
C TYR A 555 -15.22 -6.43 7.11
N LEU A 556 -16.30 -6.57 7.86
CA LEU A 556 -16.29 -6.94 9.28
C LEU A 556 -17.14 -8.20 9.50
N PRO A 557 -16.63 -9.37 9.10
CA PRO A 557 -17.39 -10.63 9.22
C PRO A 557 -17.69 -10.96 10.68
N PRO A 558 -18.96 -11.33 11.00
CA PRO A 558 -19.39 -11.61 12.37
C PRO A 558 -18.95 -12.99 12.90
N ASP A 559 -18.53 -13.90 12.01
CA ASP A 559 -18.14 -15.28 12.33
C ASP A 559 -17.18 -15.89 11.29
N THR A 560 -16.72 -17.11 11.55
CA THR A 560 -15.76 -17.84 10.70
C THR A 560 -16.29 -18.10 9.28
N ASN A 561 -17.55 -18.53 9.13
CA ASN A 561 -18.11 -18.85 7.81
C ASN A 561 -18.21 -17.60 6.94
N CYS A 562 -18.56 -16.46 7.52
CA CYS A 562 -18.52 -15.17 6.84
C CYS A 562 -17.08 -14.75 6.51
N LEU A 563 -16.12 -14.95 7.42
CA LEU A 563 -14.72 -14.63 7.16
C LEU A 563 -14.17 -15.45 5.98
N LEU A 564 -14.43 -16.75 5.92
CA LEU A 564 -14.01 -17.61 4.82
C LEU A 564 -14.58 -17.13 3.47
N SER A 565 -15.87 -16.78 3.43
CA SER A 565 -16.53 -16.24 2.24
C SER A 565 -15.94 -14.90 1.80
N CYS A 566 -15.72 -13.96 2.72
CA CYS A 566 -15.12 -12.66 2.43
C CYS A 566 -13.67 -12.80 1.97
N PHE A 567 -12.85 -13.60 2.66
CA PHE A 567 -11.44 -13.75 2.33
C PHE A 567 -11.24 -14.41 0.96
N ASP A 568 -11.98 -15.47 0.62
CA ASP A 568 -11.91 -16.09 -0.70
C ASP A 568 -12.27 -15.09 -1.82
N HIS A 569 -13.27 -14.24 -1.59
CA HIS A 569 -13.61 -13.17 -2.51
C HIS A 569 -12.45 -12.15 -2.65
N CYS A 570 -11.90 -11.67 -1.53
CA CYS A 570 -10.84 -10.66 -1.51
C CYS A 570 -9.56 -11.15 -2.19
N VAL A 571 -9.10 -12.36 -1.89
CA VAL A 571 -7.83 -12.88 -2.41
C VAL A 571 -7.87 -13.17 -3.92
N ARG A 572 -9.07 -13.34 -4.49
CA ARG A 572 -9.29 -13.47 -5.94
C ARG A 572 -9.62 -12.17 -6.66
N SER A 573 -9.90 -11.11 -5.91
CA SER A 573 -10.24 -9.80 -6.47
C SER A 573 -9.02 -9.08 -7.06
N ARG A 574 -9.27 -8.06 -7.87
CA ARG A 574 -8.23 -7.27 -8.54
C ARG A 574 -8.51 -5.78 -8.37
N ASP A 575 -7.44 -5.00 -8.30
CA ASP A 575 -7.45 -3.52 -8.26
C ASP A 575 -8.15 -2.91 -7.04
N TYR A 576 -8.27 -3.69 -5.94
CA TYR A 576 -8.84 -3.19 -4.69
C TYR A 576 -7.82 -3.12 -3.57
N VAL A 577 -8.13 -2.30 -2.58
CA VAL A 577 -7.63 -2.39 -1.21
C VAL A 577 -8.76 -2.95 -0.37
N ASN A 578 -8.61 -4.20 0.05
CA ASN A 578 -9.58 -4.90 0.90
C ASN A 578 -9.08 -4.90 2.34
N VAL A 579 -9.94 -4.50 3.27
CA VAL A 579 -9.66 -4.55 4.71
C VAL A 579 -10.67 -5.51 5.35
N LEU A 580 -10.15 -6.50 6.07
CA LEU A 580 -10.95 -7.47 6.83
C LEU A 580 -10.61 -7.35 8.30
N VAL A 581 -11.58 -6.98 9.13
CA VAL A 581 -11.43 -7.01 10.60
C VAL A 581 -11.93 -8.34 11.11
N THR A 582 -11.11 -9.05 11.88
CA THR A 582 -11.40 -10.39 12.34
C THR A 582 -10.92 -10.67 13.77
N SER A 583 -11.21 -11.85 14.27
CA SER A 583 -10.87 -12.28 15.62
C SER A 583 -9.90 -13.46 15.64
N LYS A 584 -8.92 -13.39 16.53
CA LYS A 584 -8.04 -14.52 16.85
C LYS A 584 -8.43 -15.27 18.14
N HIS A 585 -9.39 -14.76 18.89
CA HIS A 585 -9.89 -15.39 20.13
C HIS A 585 -11.16 -16.21 19.87
N PRO A 586 -11.49 -17.21 20.73
CA PRO A 586 -12.73 -17.95 20.62
C PRO A 586 -13.93 -17.00 20.68
N ARG A 587 -14.91 -17.24 19.83
CA ARG A 587 -16.18 -16.51 19.81
C ARG A 587 -17.33 -17.38 19.31
N PRO A 588 -18.59 -17.08 19.69
CA PRO A 588 -19.76 -17.75 19.18
C PRO A 588 -19.88 -17.63 17.66
N GLN A 589 -20.43 -18.66 17.03
CA GLN A 589 -20.63 -18.75 15.60
C GLN A 589 -22.13 -18.69 15.29
N TRP A 590 -22.51 -17.96 14.23
CA TRP A 590 -23.91 -17.57 14.02
C TRP A 590 -24.57 -18.20 12.81
N LEU A 591 -23.90 -18.19 11.65
CA LEU A 591 -24.48 -18.54 10.37
C LEU A 591 -23.88 -19.84 9.80
N THR A 592 -24.74 -20.74 9.31
CA THR A 592 -24.26 -21.84 8.48
C THR A 592 -23.52 -21.31 7.26
N MET A 593 -22.70 -22.12 6.62
CA MET A 593 -21.96 -21.68 5.42
C MET A 593 -22.90 -21.19 4.30
N GLU A 594 -24.06 -21.83 4.10
CA GLU A 594 -25.02 -21.38 3.10
C GLU A 594 -25.59 -20.00 3.43
N GLN A 595 -25.96 -19.78 4.69
CA GLN A 595 -26.45 -18.50 5.17
C GLN A 595 -25.35 -17.42 5.09
N ALA A 596 -24.12 -17.77 5.45
CA ALA A 596 -22.97 -16.86 5.41
C ALA A 596 -22.67 -16.40 3.98
N VAL A 597 -22.63 -17.32 2.99
CA VAL A 597 -22.44 -16.99 1.58
C VAL A 597 -23.51 -16.02 1.08
N LYS A 598 -24.79 -16.31 1.41
CA LYS A 598 -25.90 -15.41 1.04
C LYS A 598 -25.72 -14.03 1.69
N HIS A 599 -25.44 -14.00 2.98
CA HIS A 599 -25.29 -12.76 3.76
C HIS A 599 -24.11 -11.91 3.28
N CYS A 600 -22.94 -12.53 3.07
CA CYS A 600 -21.74 -11.82 2.57
C CYS A 600 -21.93 -11.33 1.12
N THR A 601 -22.66 -12.07 0.28
CA THR A 601 -22.98 -11.62 -1.09
C THR A 601 -23.88 -10.38 -1.07
N GLN A 602 -24.81 -10.30 -0.12
CA GLN A 602 -25.65 -9.12 0.10
C GLN A 602 -24.88 -7.99 0.80
N GLY A 603 -23.93 -8.34 1.66
CA GLY A 603 -23.10 -7.44 2.45
C GLY A 603 -23.78 -6.85 3.68
N VAL A 604 -25.10 -6.86 3.74
CA VAL A 604 -25.96 -6.45 4.86
C VAL A 604 -27.28 -7.21 4.77
N GLY A 605 -27.89 -7.52 5.91
CA GLY A 605 -29.19 -8.20 5.88
C GLY A 605 -29.86 -8.30 7.24
N ILE A 606 -31.17 -8.55 7.20
CA ILE A 606 -31.96 -8.87 8.39
C ILE A 606 -31.66 -10.32 8.81
N TRP A 607 -31.41 -10.52 10.09
CA TRP A 607 -31.31 -11.84 10.69
C TRP A 607 -32.69 -12.24 11.25
N ASP A 608 -33.50 -12.86 10.41
CA ASP A 608 -34.86 -13.26 10.74
C ASP A 608 -34.93 -14.16 12.00
N TRP A 609 -33.96 -15.05 12.15
CA TRP A 609 -33.87 -15.95 13.31
C TRP A 609 -33.64 -15.21 14.64
N ALA A 610 -33.05 -14.01 14.61
CA ALA A 610 -32.85 -13.16 15.78
C ALA A 610 -33.95 -12.10 15.96
N SER A 611 -34.66 -11.78 14.87
CA SER A 611 -35.71 -10.77 14.86
C SER A 611 -37.03 -11.28 15.46
N SER A 612 -37.90 -10.36 15.91
CA SER A 612 -39.24 -10.66 16.42
C SER A 612 -40.34 -9.87 15.71
N ASP A 613 -40.00 -9.10 14.67
CA ASP A 613 -40.94 -8.32 13.88
C ASP A 613 -41.78 -9.14 12.88
N ALA A 614 -41.39 -10.39 12.64
CA ALA A 614 -42.10 -11.31 11.70
C ALA A 614 -42.30 -10.73 10.29
N GLY A 615 -41.41 -9.85 9.85
CA GLY A 615 -41.47 -9.15 8.57
C GLY A 615 -42.40 -7.95 8.56
N GLU A 616 -42.99 -7.59 9.70
CA GLU A 616 -43.79 -6.36 9.87
C GLU A 616 -42.85 -5.17 10.18
N GLU A 617 -43.43 -3.99 10.31
CA GLU A 617 -42.71 -2.82 10.74
C GLU A 617 -42.26 -2.98 12.21
N PRO A 618 -40.97 -2.87 12.50
CA PRO A 618 -40.45 -3.03 13.86
C PRO A 618 -40.74 -1.82 14.72
N ASP A 619 -40.70 -1.99 16.04
CA ASP A 619 -40.70 -0.89 17.01
C ASP A 619 -39.29 -0.29 17.12
N VAL A 620 -38.28 -1.12 16.99
CA VAL A 620 -36.85 -0.74 17.06
C VAL A 620 -36.01 -1.64 16.14
N VAL A 621 -34.99 -1.06 15.53
CA VAL A 621 -33.94 -1.77 14.77
C VAL A 621 -32.68 -1.88 15.65
N MET A 622 -32.26 -3.10 15.91
CA MET A 622 -30.99 -3.41 16.59
C MET A 622 -29.96 -3.80 15.52
N ALA A 623 -29.06 -2.87 15.20
CA ALA A 623 -28.08 -3.05 14.13
C ALA A 623 -26.70 -3.32 14.72
N CYS A 624 -25.87 -4.08 13.98
CA CYS A 624 -24.51 -4.39 14.42
C CYS A 624 -23.55 -4.56 13.22
N CYS A 625 -22.28 -4.23 13.47
CA CYS A 625 -21.18 -4.41 12.52
C CYS A 625 -19.89 -4.75 13.27
N GLY A 626 -19.34 -5.93 12.99
CA GLY A 626 -18.19 -6.52 13.69
C GLY A 626 -18.57 -7.66 14.63
N ASP A 627 -17.57 -8.43 15.08
CA ASP A 627 -17.77 -9.64 15.90
C ASP A 627 -18.38 -9.35 17.29
N THR A 628 -17.67 -8.56 18.08
CA THR A 628 -18.07 -8.18 19.45
C THR A 628 -19.36 -7.36 19.49
N PRO A 629 -19.56 -6.35 18.59
CA PRO A 629 -20.85 -5.66 18.49
C PRO A 629 -22.01 -6.61 18.18
N THR A 630 -21.79 -7.62 17.33
CA THR A 630 -22.82 -8.62 17.02
C THR A 630 -23.19 -9.45 18.25
N LEU A 631 -22.19 -9.91 19.02
CA LEU A 631 -22.41 -10.64 20.27
C LEU A 631 -23.27 -9.81 21.25
N GLU A 632 -22.87 -8.56 21.49
CA GLU A 632 -23.56 -7.71 22.48
C GLU A 632 -24.97 -7.32 22.01
N THR A 633 -25.14 -7.08 20.72
CA THR A 633 -26.47 -6.80 20.14
C THR A 633 -27.41 -8.01 20.32
N LEU A 634 -26.97 -9.22 20.03
CA LEU A 634 -27.78 -10.43 20.21
C LEU A 634 -28.11 -10.67 21.70
N ALA A 635 -27.15 -10.41 22.59
CA ALA A 635 -27.40 -10.51 24.02
C ALA A 635 -28.42 -9.44 24.50
N ALA A 636 -28.34 -8.22 24.00
CA ALA A 636 -29.32 -7.18 24.28
C ALA A 636 -30.73 -7.55 23.76
N VAL A 637 -30.79 -8.09 22.54
CA VAL A 637 -32.05 -8.57 21.94
C VAL A 637 -32.67 -9.69 22.78
N THR A 638 -31.85 -10.62 23.30
CA THR A 638 -32.34 -11.67 24.20
C THR A 638 -32.98 -11.07 25.45
N ILE A 639 -32.30 -10.12 26.12
CA ILE A 639 -32.83 -9.45 27.32
C ILE A 639 -34.16 -8.74 27.01
N LEU A 640 -34.24 -8.01 25.89
CA LEU A 640 -35.46 -7.29 25.48
C LEU A 640 -36.59 -8.27 25.18
N ARG A 641 -36.36 -9.37 24.47
CA ARG A 641 -37.38 -10.36 24.13
C ARG A 641 -37.91 -11.12 25.35
N ASP A 642 -37.01 -11.45 26.31
CA ASP A 642 -37.42 -12.13 27.54
C ASP A 642 -38.28 -11.22 28.43
N ALA A 643 -37.96 -9.94 28.54
CA ALA A 643 -38.67 -8.97 29.36
C ALA A 643 -39.95 -8.42 28.69
N MET A 644 -39.94 -8.31 27.37
CA MET A 644 -40.98 -7.66 26.55
C MET A 644 -41.28 -8.47 25.27
N PRO A 645 -41.92 -9.65 25.37
CA PRO A 645 -42.16 -10.52 24.21
C PRO A 645 -43.01 -9.86 23.10
N GLU A 646 -43.79 -8.82 23.46
CA GLU A 646 -44.63 -8.05 22.54
C GLU A 646 -43.83 -7.06 21.66
N LEU A 647 -42.57 -6.75 22.01
CA LEU A 647 -41.77 -5.78 21.31
C LEU A 647 -41.28 -6.35 19.96
N LYS A 648 -41.56 -5.63 18.87
CA LYS A 648 -41.12 -5.99 17.52
C LYS A 648 -39.70 -5.47 17.29
N ILE A 649 -38.74 -6.36 17.31
CA ILE A 649 -37.32 -6.05 17.14
C ILE A 649 -36.86 -6.58 15.80
N ARG A 650 -36.23 -5.75 15.00
CA ARG A 650 -35.50 -6.15 13.80
C ARG A 650 -34.00 -6.15 14.07
N VAL A 651 -33.33 -7.25 13.78
CA VAL A 651 -31.89 -7.38 13.88
C VAL A 651 -31.27 -7.26 12.49
N VAL A 652 -30.38 -6.28 12.30
CA VAL A 652 -29.67 -6.05 11.04
C VAL A 652 -28.16 -6.21 11.28
N ASN A 653 -27.52 -7.11 10.55
CA ASN A 653 -26.06 -7.27 10.59
C ASN A 653 -25.43 -6.73 9.31
N VAL A 654 -24.34 -5.97 9.47
CA VAL A 654 -23.57 -5.37 8.38
C VAL A 654 -22.22 -6.08 8.32
N VAL A 655 -21.89 -6.68 7.17
CA VAL A 655 -20.59 -7.29 6.87
C VAL A 655 -19.74 -6.35 6.03
N ASP A 656 -20.31 -5.83 4.94
CA ASP A 656 -19.71 -4.84 4.05
C ASP A 656 -20.10 -3.44 4.53
N LEU A 657 -19.18 -2.78 5.20
CA LEU A 657 -19.44 -1.47 5.81
C LEU A 657 -19.88 -0.43 4.78
N MET A 658 -19.39 -0.53 3.54
CA MET A 658 -19.69 0.43 2.48
C MET A 658 -21.12 0.32 1.94
N LYS A 659 -21.88 -0.72 2.34
CA LYS A 659 -23.32 -0.80 2.08
C LYS A 659 -24.13 0.34 2.72
N LEU A 660 -23.61 0.92 3.78
CA LEU A 660 -24.26 2.05 4.47
C LEU A 660 -24.24 3.33 3.65
N GLU A 661 -23.25 3.49 2.76
CA GLU A 661 -23.19 4.62 1.83
C GLU A 661 -24.31 4.57 0.79
N PRO A 662 -24.81 5.73 0.29
CA PRO A 662 -25.67 5.77 -0.89
C PRO A 662 -25.00 5.16 -2.13
N ASN A 663 -25.80 4.47 -2.97
CA ASN A 663 -25.31 3.89 -4.23
C ASN A 663 -24.85 4.95 -5.25
N THR A 664 -25.17 6.22 -5.01
CA THR A 664 -24.66 7.36 -5.78
C THR A 664 -23.23 7.76 -5.40
N LYS A 665 -22.75 7.33 -4.24
CA LYS A 665 -21.40 7.62 -3.72
C LYS A 665 -20.45 6.44 -3.76
N HIS A 666 -20.98 5.25 -3.48
CA HIS A 666 -20.18 4.03 -3.44
C HIS A 666 -20.81 2.92 -4.29
N PRO A 667 -20.06 2.17 -5.12
CA PRO A 667 -20.61 1.11 -5.97
C PRO A 667 -21.26 -0.03 -5.19
N HIS A 668 -20.88 -0.26 -3.92
CA HIS A 668 -21.53 -1.22 -3.02
C HIS A 668 -22.70 -0.61 -2.25
N GLY A 669 -22.85 0.70 -2.24
CA GLY A 669 -23.87 1.41 -1.48
C GLY A 669 -25.29 0.95 -1.81
N LEU A 670 -26.16 0.98 -0.81
CA LEU A 670 -27.58 0.68 -0.99
C LEU A 670 -28.32 1.85 -1.66
N SER A 671 -29.36 1.54 -2.43
CA SER A 671 -30.37 2.55 -2.77
C SER A 671 -31.11 2.99 -1.49
N ASP A 672 -31.72 4.19 -1.51
CA ASP A 672 -32.50 4.63 -0.36
C ASP A 672 -33.67 3.69 -0.06
N ALA A 673 -34.27 3.11 -1.10
CA ALA A 673 -35.38 2.15 -0.92
C ALA A 673 -34.90 0.86 -0.23
N ASP A 674 -33.72 0.34 -0.59
CA ASP A 674 -33.16 -0.86 0.03
C ASP A 674 -32.69 -0.56 1.45
N TYR A 675 -32.11 0.62 1.69
CA TYR A 675 -31.73 1.06 3.02
C TYR A 675 -32.96 1.19 3.94
N ASP A 676 -34.00 1.88 3.49
CA ASP A 676 -35.26 2.05 4.24
C ASP A 676 -35.99 0.72 4.51
N ALA A 677 -35.86 -0.26 3.61
CA ALA A 677 -36.42 -1.59 3.84
C ALA A 677 -35.70 -2.33 4.99
N LEU A 678 -34.41 -2.08 5.21
CA LEU A 678 -33.64 -2.68 6.30
C LEU A 678 -33.79 -1.89 7.61
N PHE A 679 -33.54 -0.57 7.53
CA PHE A 679 -33.37 0.30 8.69
C PHE A 679 -34.59 1.14 9.01
N THR A 680 -35.66 1.03 8.21
CA THR A 680 -36.88 1.85 8.30
C THR A 680 -36.65 3.34 8.00
N LYS A 681 -37.77 4.12 7.96
CA LYS A 681 -37.69 5.58 7.68
C LYS A 681 -37.63 6.44 8.92
N ASP A 682 -38.12 5.94 10.06
CA ASP A 682 -38.40 6.74 11.25
C ASP A 682 -38.23 5.99 12.58
N LYS A 683 -38.15 4.66 12.56
CA LYS A 683 -38.00 3.88 13.79
C LYS A 683 -36.60 4.05 14.40
N PRO A 684 -36.49 3.98 15.73
CA PRO A 684 -35.17 4.03 16.36
C PRO A 684 -34.23 2.95 15.83
N ILE A 685 -33.01 3.33 15.54
CA ILE A 685 -31.91 2.42 15.18
C ILE A 685 -30.87 2.52 16.28
N ILE A 686 -30.65 1.42 17.00
CA ILE A 686 -29.53 1.27 17.94
C ILE A 686 -28.46 0.49 17.23
N PHE A 687 -27.34 1.14 16.92
CA PHE A 687 -26.27 0.58 16.10
C PHE A 687 -25.02 0.34 16.93
N ALA A 688 -24.65 -0.92 17.13
CA ALA A 688 -23.38 -1.31 17.73
C ALA A 688 -22.32 -1.50 16.65
N PHE A 689 -21.26 -0.69 16.70
CA PHE A 689 -20.20 -0.66 15.68
C PHE A 689 -18.83 -0.98 16.29
N HIS A 690 -18.02 -1.68 15.52
CA HIS A 690 -16.68 -2.09 15.92
C HIS A 690 -15.75 -0.91 16.22
N GLY A 691 -15.76 0.12 15.39
CA GLY A 691 -14.85 1.28 15.45
C GLY A 691 -15.47 2.52 16.11
N TYR A 692 -15.01 3.68 15.70
CA TYR A 692 -15.54 4.95 16.21
C TYR A 692 -16.95 5.23 15.70
N PRO A 693 -17.90 5.65 16.57
CA PRO A 693 -19.29 5.94 16.19
C PRO A 693 -19.41 6.96 15.04
N THR A 694 -18.47 7.90 14.98
CA THR A 694 -18.46 8.96 13.96
C THR A 694 -18.44 8.42 12.53
N LEU A 695 -17.80 7.29 12.27
CA LEU A 695 -17.76 6.69 10.94
C LEU A 695 -19.17 6.26 10.46
N ILE A 696 -19.97 5.66 11.34
CA ILE A 696 -21.34 5.29 11.00
C ILE A 696 -22.19 6.54 10.71
N HIS A 697 -22.03 7.60 11.51
CA HIS A 697 -22.73 8.87 11.25
C HIS A 697 -22.31 9.46 9.89
N GLU A 698 -21.03 9.40 9.53
CA GLU A 698 -20.53 9.86 8.24
C GLU A 698 -21.17 9.08 7.08
N LEU A 699 -21.10 7.74 7.13
CA LEU A 699 -21.61 6.86 6.08
C LEU A 699 -23.13 6.96 5.90
N THR A 700 -23.88 7.29 6.96
CA THR A 700 -25.34 7.37 6.94
C THR A 700 -25.89 8.80 6.91
N TYR A 701 -25.02 9.81 6.84
CA TYR A 701 -25.43 11.22 6.94
C TYR A 701 -26.51 11.64 5.94
N GLU A 702 -26.52 11.08 4.74
CA GLU A 702 -27.50 11.41 3.70
C GLU A 702 -28.75 10.53 3.73
N ARG A 703 -28.84 9.53 4.63
CA ARG A 703 -29.98 8.63 4.73
C ARG A 703 -31.20 9.31 5.34
N THR A 704 -32.36 8.80 5.02
CA THR A 704 -33.66 9.37 5.44
C THR A 704 -33.86 9.30 6.95
N ASN A 705 -33.60 8.12 7.55
CA ASN A 705 -33.80 7.90 8.97
C ASN A 705 -32.68 8.55 9.80
N ARG A 706 -33.04 9.53 10.61
CA ARG A 706 -32.14 10.26 11.52
C ARG A 706 -32.24 9.81 12.97
N ASN A 707 -33.18 8.89 13.27
CA ASN A 707 -33.36 8.36 14.60
C ASN A 707 -32.34 7.22 14.85
N LEU A 708 -31.06 7.60 14.81
CA LEU A 708 -29.90 6.71 14.86
C LEU A 708 -29.04 7.00 16.09
N SER A 709 -28.91 6.03 16.97
CA SER A 709 -28.00 6.03 18.09
C SER A 709 -26.87 5.02 17.81
N VAL A 710 -25.62 5.45 17.89
CA VAL A 710 -24.45 4.62 17.55
C VAL A 710 -23.59 4.43 18.78
N HIS A 711 -23.31 3.18 19.10
CA HIS A 711 -22.37 2.74 20.12
C HIS A 711 -21.13 2.16 19.46
N GLY A 712 -19.96 2.50 19.95
CA GLY A 712 -18.66 2.03 19.42
C GLY A 712 -17.52 2.38 20.36
N TYR A 713 -16.31 2.30 19.87
CA TYR A 713 -15.13 2.63 20.67
C TYR A 713 -15.06 4.14 20.94
N GLN A 714 -14.83 4.53 22.21
CA GLN A 714 -14.83 5.92 22.70
C GLN A 714 -13.52 6.31 23.40
N GLU A 715 -12.41 5.66 23.06
CA GLU A 715 -11.09 5.89 23.68
C GLU A 715 -11.06 5.54 25.21
N GLU A 716 -12.01 4.75 25.67
CA GLU A 716 -12.04 4.26 27.06
C GLU A 716 -11.47 2.85 27.09
N GLY A 717 -10.35 2.66 27.78
CA GLY A 717 -9.68 1.38 27.90
C GLY A 717 -8.46 1.46 28.81
N THR A 718 -8.28 0.41 29.59
CA THR A 718 -7.16 0.20 30.51
C THR A 718 -7.03 -1.30 30.74
N ILE A 719 -6.24 -1.71 31.72
CA ILE A 719 -6.21 -3.10 32.17
C ILE A 719 -7.54 -3.40 32.85
N THR A 720 -8.35 -4.24 32.23
CA THR A 720 -9.68 -4.62 32.78
C THR A 720 -10.08 -6.02 32.27
N THR A 721 -11.38 -6.34 32.25
CA THR A 721 -11.91 -7.59 31.68
C THR A 721 -12.52 -7.31 30.31
N PRO A 722 -12.67 -8.32 29.41
CA PRO A 722 -13.26 -8.13 28.08
C PRO A 722 -14.63 -7.46 28.11
N PHE A 723 -15.50 -7.82 29.04
CA PHE A 723 -16.83 -7.21 29.13
C PHE A 723 -16.78 -5.81 29.76
N ASP A 724 -15.93 -5.57 30.77
CA ASP A 724 -15.80 -4.21 31.35
C ASP A 724 -15.25 -3.21 30.32
N MET A 725 -14.39 -3.63 29.39
CA MET A 725 -13.97 -2.77 28.28
C MET A 725 -15.16 -2.35 27.41
N ARG A 726 -16.10 -3.24 27.15
CA ARG A 726 -17.35 -2.92 26.45
C ARG A 726 -18.24 -1.98 27.27
N VAL A 727 -18.30 -2.18 28.60
CA VAL A 727 -19.04 -1.31 29.53
C VAL A 727 -18.47 0.10 29.57
N GLN A 728 -17.13 0.25 29.61
CA GLN A 728 -16.47 1.56 29.60
C GLN A 728 -16.77 2.34 28.32
N ASN A 729 -16.97 1.66 27.19
CA ASN A 729 -17.32 2.23 25.90
C ASN A 729 -18.82 2.20 25.60
N GLU A 730 -19.68 1.82 26.55
CA GLU A 730 -21.14 1.79 26.46
C GLU A 730 -21.68 0.94 25.27
N ILE A 731 -20.93 -0.05 24.80
CA ILE A 731 -21.33 -0.95 23.69
C ILE A 731 -21.81 -2.32 24.19
N ASP A 732 -21.79 -2.53 25.51
CA ASP A 732 -22.26 -3.75 26.14
C ASP A 732 -23.78 -3.89 26.09
N ARG A 733 -24.25 -5.13 26.25
CA ARG A 733 -25.67 -5.50 26.19
C ARG A 733 -26.57 -4.66 27.10
N PHE A 734 -26.09 -4.24 28.26
CA PHE A 734 -26.91 -3.48 29.20
C PHE A 734 -27.11 -2.03 28.76
N HIS A 735 -26.07 -1.38 28.23
CA HIS A 735 -26.19 -0.05 27.66
C HIS A 735 -27.04 -0.06 26.39
N LEU A 736 -26.90 -1.06 25.51
CA LEU A 736 -27.72 -1.19 24.30
C LEU A 736 -29.20 -1.36 24.66
N VAL A 737 -29.55 -2.17 25.69
CA VAL A 737 -30.91 -2.30 26.19
C VAL A 737 -31.45 -0.98 26.73
N LYS A 738 -30.65 -0.26 27.54
CA LYS A 738 -31.05 1.03 28.11
C LYS A 738 -31.35 2.04 27.00
N ASP A 739 -30.49 2.13 26.02
CA ASP A 739 -30.65 3.07 24.91
C ASP A 739 -31.89 2.74 24.05
N ALA A 740 -32.10 1.47 23.72
CA ALA A 740 -33.32 1.05 23.03
C ALA A 740 -34.60 1.46 23.77
N LEU A 741 -34.62 1.25 25.08
CA LEU A 741 -35.80 1.60 25.92
C LEU A 741 -36.00 3.12 26.05
N GLN A 742 -34.95 3.91 26.06
CA GLN A 742 -35.02 5.37 26.08
C GLN A 742 -35.68 5.95 24.81
N HIS A 743 -35.47 5.26 23.67
CA HIS A 743 -36.09 5.60 22.40
C HIS A 743 -37.52 5.08 22.24
N LEU A 744 -38.06 4.32 23.23
CA LEU A 744 -39.38 3.72 23.24
C LEU A 744 -40.21 4.18 24.44
N PRO A 745 -40.52 5.50 24.57
CA PRO A 745 -41.20 6.09 25.73
C PRO A 745 -42.62 5.51 25.95
N GLN A 746 -43.25 4.94 24.92
CA GLN A 746 -44.52 4.25 25.03
C GLN A 746 -44.50 3.03 25.96
N LEU A 747 -43.35 2.46 26.27
CA LEU A 747 -43.22 1.34 27.19
C LEU A 747 -43.41 1.75 28.67
N GLY A 748 -43.37 3.02 28.97
CA GLY A 748 -43.71 3.59 30.27
C GLY A 748 -42.96 2.92 31.44
N ASN A 749 -43.67 2.50 32.49
CA ASN A 749 -43.08 1.94 33.69
C ASN A 749 -42.32 0.59 33.45
N LYS A 750 -42.72 -0.21 32.46
CA LYS A 750 -42.02 -1.45 32.11
C LYS A 750 -40.59 -1.12 31.63
N GLY A 751 -40.47 -0.13 30.72
CA GLY A 751 -39.18 0.34 30.24
C GLY A 751 -38.32 0.88 31.36
N ALA A 752 -38.86 1.76 32.22
CA ALA A 752 -38.16 2.32 33.36
C ALA A 752 -37.65 1.27 34.36
N TYR A 753 -38.44 0.25 34.63
CA TYR A 753 -38.04 -0.85 35.51
C TYR A 753 -36.89 -1.67 34.91
N LEU A 754 -36.94 -2.01 33.61
CA LEU A 754 -35.87 -2.74 32.96
C LEU A 754 -34.58 -1.91 32.90
N ILE A 755 -34.66 -0.61 32.65
CA ILE A 755 -33.50 0.32 32.72
C ILE A 755 -32.83 0.23 34.10
N GLN A 756 -33.63 0.24 35.20
CA GLN A 756 -33.10 0.13 36.54
C GLN A 756 -32.41 -1.23 36.77
N GLN A 757 -32.98 -2.32 36.26
CA GLN A 757 -32.33 -3.63 36.33
C GLN A 757 -31.00 -3.65 35.59
N MET A 758 -30.88 -3.00 34.44
CA MET A 758 -29.59 -2.87 33.73
C MET A 758 -28.57 -2.09 34.52
N ASN A 759 -28.96 -1.01 35.19
CA ASN A 759 -28.07 -0.25 36.06
C ASN A 759 -27.58 -1.11 37.25
N ASP A 760 -28.46 -1.91 37.86
CA ASP A 760 -28.11 -2.81 38.96
C ASP A 760 -27.11 -3.89 38.50
N LYS A 761 -27.27 -4.40 37.26
CA LYS A 761 -26.34 -5.35 36.62
C LYS A 761 -24.97 -4.74 36.41
N LEU A 762 -24.90 -3.50 35.91
CA LEU A 762 -23.63 -2.77 35.73
C LEU A 762 -22.88 -2.57 37.04
N VAL A 763 -23.61 -2.23 38.13
CA VAL A 763 -23.02 -2.07 39.46
C VAL A 763 -22.51 -3.44 39.99
N ALA A 764 -23.30 -4.49 39.84
CA ALA A 764 -22.91 -5.84 40.27
C ALA A 764 -21.68 -6.33 39.52
N HIS A 765 -21.62 -6.10 38.18
CA HIS A 765 -20.47 -6.42 37.36
C HIS A 765 -19.23 -5.68 37.85
N LYS A 766 -19.30 -4.36 38.08
CA LYS A 766 -18.16 -3.54 38.51
C LYS A 766 -17.59 -4.00 39.82
N ASN A 767 -18.46 -4.35 40.79
CA ASN A 767 -18.04 -4.89 42.08
C ASN A 767 -17.34 -6.25 41.90
N TYR A 768 -17.92 -7.14 41.07
CA TYR A 768 -17.40 -8.48 40.88
C TYR A 768 -16.01 -8.50 40.24
N ILE A 769 -15.79 -7.72 39.18
CA ILE A 769 -14.48 -7.67 38.52
C ILE A 769 -13.36 -7.14 39.41
N HIS A 770 -13.68 -6.18 40.29
CA HIS A 770 -12.71 -5.64 41.26
C HIS A 770 -12.35 -6.66 42.38
N GLU A 771 -13.24 -7.57 42.69
CA GLU A 771 -13.00 -8.61 43.68
C GLU A 771 -12.36 -9.87 43.10
N VAL A 772 -12.83 -10.30 41.91
CA VAL A 772 -12.48 -11.61 41.32
C VAL A 772 -11.48 -11.48 40.17
N GLY A 773 -11.43 -10.34 39.46
CA GLY A 773 -10.55 -10.12 38.30
C GLY A 773 -11.04 -10.82 37.04
N GLN A 774 -12.31 -11.21 36.95
CA GLN A 774 -12.95 -11.85 35.80
C GLN A 774 -14.37 -11.28 35.60
N ASP A 775 -14.93 -11.45 34.41
CA ASP A 775 -16.32 -11.14 34.13
C ASP A 775 -17.26 -12.05 34.91
N LEU A 776 -18.49 -11.59 35.14
CA LEU A 776 -19.53 -12.41 35.76
C LEU A 776 -19.77 -13.71 34.99
N PRO A 777 -19.98 -14.87 35.68
CA PRO A 777 -20.28 -16.14 35.00
C PRO A 777 -21.44 -16.05 33.99
N GLU A 778 -22.49 -15.31 34.32
CA GLU A 778 -23.65 -15.10 33.45
C GLU A 778 -23.29 -14.33 32.14
N ILE A 779 -22.20 -13.60 32.11
CA ILE A 779 -21.68 -12.92 30.93
C ILE A 779 -20.83 -13.90 30.13
N ILE A 780 -19.90 -14.61 30.77
CA ILE A 780 -18.98 -15.57 30.13
C ILE A 780 -19.75 -16.74 29.52
N ASP A 781 -20.71 -17.30 30.27
CA ASP A 781 -21.47 -18.50 29.84
C ASP A 781 -22.71 -18.17 29.02
N TRP A 782 -22.93 -16.89 28.66
CA TRP A 782 -24.10 -16.48 27.88
C TRP A 782 -24.16 -17.18 26.53
N LYS A 783 -25.34 -17.70 26.21
CA LYS A 783 -25.64 -18.29 24.90
C LYS A 783 -26.95 -17.75 24.35
N TRP A 784 -26.99 -17.61 23.03
CA TRP A 784 -28.23 -17.25 22.35
C TRP A 784 -29.33 -18.26 22.64
N HIS A 785 -30.50 -17.76 22.95
CA HIS A 785 -31.72 -18.58 23.07
C HIS A 785 -32.94 -17.77 22.61
N LEU A 786 -33.96 -18.47 22.19
CA LEU A 786 -35.26 -17.86 21.95
C LEU A 786 -36.05 -17.89 23.28
N PRO A 787 -36.94 -16.91 23.54
CA PRO A 787 -37.82 -16.94 24.69
C PRO A 787 -38.63 -18.26 24.71
N GLU A 788 -38.64 -18.93 25.87
CA GLU A 788 -39.49 -20.09 26.05
C GLU A 788 -40.93 -19.67 25.82
N ASN A 789 -41.66 -20.40 24.95
CA ASN A 789 -43.09 -20.21 24.79
C ASN A 789 -43.75 -20.54 26.15
N LYS A 790 -44.08 -19.50 26.92
CA LYS A 790 -44.85 -19.61 28.17
C LYS A 790 -46.34 -19.84 27.86
#